data_e2be7f40848e164c9feea82a0d516bdd
#
_entry.id   e2be7f40848e164c9feea82a0d516bdd
#
_cell.length_a   1.000
_cell.length_b   1.000
_cell.length_c   1.000
_cell.angle_alpha   90.00
_cell.angle_beta   90.00
_cell.angle_gamma   90.00
#
_symmetry.space_group_name_H-M   'P 1'
#
loop_
_entity.id
_entity.type
_entity.pdbx_description
1 polymer ?
#
loop_
_entity_poly.entity_id
_entity_poly.type
_entity_poly.pdbx_seq_one_letter_code
_entity_poly.pdbx_strand_id
1 'polypeptide(L)'
;MTTSTESSPHTPMMQQYLRIKADHPNDIVFYRMGDFYELFFDDAKRASQLLDITLTARGKANGNPIPMCGVPYHAAEGYLAKLVKQGLSVAICEQIGDPATSKGPVERAVMRVLTPGTLTDEALLDDRSDNLLAAINHRDNQFGIATLDMSSGRFQLLQIDTSDELHAELQRLSPVELLVSEDLAPLEFIENRAGVRRRPPWEFEIDTAQRLLNQQFGTRDLSGFGCDHLPIGISAAGCLLQYAKDTQRNHLPHIRSISAENREDTVALDAASRRNLELDINLTGGQENTLFDVLDNSATTMASRLLRRWLNRPLQDLAALEARQHSISGLQNNYLYETLHGHLKKVGDMERILTRVALRSARPRDLTRLLDSLAVLPQIATELQNAEVSHLQQLAEGAKPLPHLVDLLSNAVKENPPVIIRDGGVIADGYDEQLDELRALNTNAGEFLLAMEEREKANTGISTLKVGYNRVHGYYIEISRAQSASAPVEYIRRQTLKNAERFITPELKEFEDKALSAKSRALSREKHLYEQLLETLNQDLAPLQTCAAAIAELDVLTTLAERAHSLNFCMPTLSLEPGISIEGGRHPVVEQVSNAPFVANDLHMNDSRKMLVITGPNMGGKSTYMRQAALIVLLAQIGSFVPAASAHIGLVDRIFTRIGSSDDLAGGRSTFMVEMTETANILHNASDRSLVLMDEVGRGTSTFDGLSLAWACAFHLAGKVKAFTLFATHYFELTALPEKVTGTVNVHLDATEYNDNIVFLHSIQEGPASQSYGIQVAKLAGIPAEVIDLARQELALLEAGSAGVISPAHQIPNQPSQAELFLPPVNPELQKRLEALSPDELSPKQALDLMYELKKLL
;
A
#
# COMPACT_ATOMS: atom_id res chain seq x y z
N MET A 1 57.18 -34.83 0.29
CA MET A 1 56.17 -34.07 1.11
C MET A 1 54.83 -34.37 0.53
N THR A 2 54.12 -35.33 1.10
CA THR A 2 52.79 -35.76 0.72
C THR A 2 51.78 -34.78 1.38
N THR A 3 51.18 -33.95 0.58
CA THR A 3 50.05 -33.11 1.02
C THR A 3 48.87 -34.02 1.29
N SER A 4 48.57 -34.27 2.56
CA SER A 4 47.34 -34.88 3.01
C SER A 4 46.17 -33.95 2.62
N THR A 5 45.38 -34.32 1.64
CA THR A 5 44.07 -33.77 1.38
C THR A 5 43.20 -34.17 2.56
N GLU A 6 42.98 -33.24 3.50
CA GLU A 6 41.93 -33.36 4.50
C GLU A 6 40.58 -33.54 3.75
N SER A 7 40.01 -34.73 3.86
CA SER A 7 38.69 -35.01 3.28
C SER A 7 37.64 -34.17 4.02
N SER A 8 37.10 -33.19 3.32
CA SER A 8 35.98 -32.40 3.85
C SER A 8 34.88 -33.33 4.36
N PRO A 9 34.29 -33.09 5.54
CA PRO A 9 33.23 -33.92 6.13
C PRO A 9 31.91 -33.91 5.33
N HIS A 10 31.85 -33.12 4.26
CA HIS A 10 30.66 -32.91 3.44
C HIS A 10 30.84 -33.46 2.01
N THR A 11 29.77 -34.01 1.46
CA THR A 11 29.68 -34.39 0.04
C THR A 11 29.91 -33.18 -0.87
N PRO A 12 30.40 -33.35 -2.13
CA PRO A 12 30.58 -32.23 -3.07
C PRO A 12 29.33 -31.36 -3.26
N MET A 13 28.14 -31.96 -3.28
CA MET A 13 26.88 -31.24 -3.34
C MET A 13 26.65 -30.36 -2.09
N MET A 14 26.96 -30.91 -0.91
CA MET A 14 26.77 -30.15 0.34
C MET A 14 27.82 -29.04 0.50
N GLN A 15 29.03 -29.23 -0.04
CA GLN A 15 30.03 -28.16 -0.11
C GLN A 15 29.58 -27.02 -1.01
N GLN A 16 28.92 -27.32 -2.14
CA GLN A 16 28.30 -26.30 -3.03
C GLN A 16 27.20 -25.53 -2.31
N TYR A 17 26.28 -26.24 -1.60
CA TYR A 17 25.25 -25.62 -0.80
C TYR A 17 25.81 -24.66 0.27
N LEU A 18 26.83 -25.14 1.05
CA LEU A 18 27.41 -24.32 2.12
C LEU A 18 28.14 -23.08 1.60
N ARG A 19 28.76 -23.16 0.41
CA ARG A 19 29.36 -22.00 -0.26
C ARG A 19 28.26 -20.96 -0.61
N ILE A 20 27.18 -21.40 -1.23
CA ILE A 20 26.05 -20.53 -1.55
C ILE A 20 25.45 -19.92 -0.28
N LYS A 21 25.30 -20.72 0.79
CA LYS A 21 24.79 -20.24 2.06
C LYS A 21 25.70 -19.21 2.74
N ALA A 22 27.02 -19.34 2.56
CA ALA A 22 27.98 -18.35 3.07
C ALA A 22 27.81 -16.97 2.40
N ASP A 23 27.49 -16.96 1.10
CA ASP A 23 27.21 -15.72 0.36
C ASP A 23 25.81 -15.13 0.69
N HIS A 24 24.91 -15.97 1.24
CA HIS A 24 23.53 -15.62 1.59
C HIS A 24 23.19 -15.99 3.05
N PRO A 25 23.91 -15.44 4.05
CA PRO A 25 23.81 -15.89 5.45
C PRO A 25 22.40 -15.66 6.05
N ASN A 26 21.75 -14.58 5.65
CA ASN A 26 20.45 -14.15 6.18
C ASN A 26 19.24 -14.63 5.35
N ASP A 27 19.48 -15.14 4.13
CA ASP A 27 18.43 -15.58 3.23
C ASP A 27 18.17 -17.08 3.39
N ILE A 28 16.93 -17.51 3.27
CA ILE A 28 16.56 -18.93 3.20
C ILE A 28 16.93 -19.45 1.80
N VAL A 29 17.81 -20.47 1.71
CA VAL A 29 18.25 -20.98 0.42
C VAL A 29 17.33 -22.10 -0.07
N PHE A 30 16.61 -21.86 -1.15
CA PHE A 30 15.86 -22.85 -1.92
C PHE A 30 16.77 -23.48 -2.95
N TYR A 31 17.29 -24.67 -2.64
CA TYR A 31 18.30 -25.36 -3.44
C TYR A 31 17.65 -26.39 -4.36
N ARG A 32 17.72 -26.19 -5.68
CA ARG A 32 17.08 -27.05 -6.67
C ARG A 32 17.66 -28.44 -6.71
N MET A 33 16.81 -29.46 -6.51
CA MET A 33 17.15 -30.87 -6.56
C MET A 33 16.10 -31.65 -7.35
N GLY A 34 16.28 -31.79 -8.66
CA GLY A 34 15.29 -32.44 -9.52
C GLY A 34 13.95 -31.69 -9.49
N ASP A 35 12.87 -32.34 -9.07
CA ASP A 35 11.53 -31.74 -8.99
C ASP A 35 11.21 -31.05 -7.66
N PHE A 36 12.22 -30.88 -6.80
CA PHE A 36 12.08 -30.24 -5.50
C PHE A 36 13.06 -29.08 -5.33
N TYR A 37 12.70 -28.11 -4.49
CA TYR A 37 13.62 -27.27 -3.77
C TYR A 37 13.84 -27.90 -2.38
N GLU A 38 15.09 -28.22 -2.07
CA GLU A 38 15.51 -28.76 -0.79
C GLU A 38 16.19 -27.67 0.04
N LEU A 39 15.88 -27.64 1.33
CA LEU A 39 16.47 -26.75 2.31
C LEU A 39 17.21 -27.60 3.34
N PHE A 40 18.34 -27.08 3.85
CA PHE A 40 19.23 -27.82 4.74
C PHE A 40 19.56 -27.05 6.00
N PHE A 41 20.03 -27.74 7.03
CA PHE A 41 20.49 -27.20 8.30
C PHE A 41 19.44 -26.29 8.98
N ASP A 42 19.83 -25.09 9.39
CA ASP A 42 18.93 -24.16 10.10
C ASP A 42 17.84 -23.58 9.20
N ASP A 43 18.09 -23.43 7.90
CA ASP A 43 17.07 -23.05 6.93
C ASP A 43 15.93 -24.09 6.89
N ALA A 44 16.29 -25.39 6.94
CA ALA A 44 15.30 -26.45 6.98
C ALA A 44 14.44 -26.44 8.26
N LYS A 45 15.08 -26.22 9.42
CA LYS A 45 14.36 -26.12 10.69
C LYS A 45 13.40 -24.93 10.69
N ARG A 46 13.90 -23.77 10.27
CA ARG A 46 13.12 -22.53 10.23
C ARG A 46 11.95 -22.64 9.24
N ALA A 47 12.24 -23.10 8.01
CA ALA A 47 11.20 -23.25 6.99
C ALA A 47 10.15 -24.31 7.36
N SER A 48 10.57 -25.45 7.98
CA SER A 48 9.65 -26.47 8.46
C SER A 48 8.62 -25.92 9.44
N GLN A 49 9.04 -25.08 10.39
CA GLN A 49 8.16 -24.44 11.36
C GLN A 49 7.22 -23.40 10.72
N LEU A 50 7.76 -22.55 9.83
CA LEU A 50 7.02 -21.43 9.23
C LEU A 50 6.04 -21.86 8.14
N LEU A 51 6.36 -22.95 7.44
CA LEU A 51 5.58 -23.47 6.31
C LEU A 51 4.70 -24.67 6.67
N ASP A 52 4.82 -25.19 7.91
CA ASP A 52 4.17 -26.41 8.37
C ASP A 52 4.46 -27.62 7.45
N ILE A 53 5.76 -27.83 7.12
CA ILE A 53 6.21 -28.94 6.31
C ILE A 53 7.10 -29.88 7.12
N THR A 54 7.11 -31.15 6.74
CA THR A 54 7.83 -32.19 7.49
C THR A 54 9.34 -31.97 7.45
N LEU A 55 9.95 -31.89 8.63
CA LEU A 55 11.42 -31.91 8.78
C LEU A 55 11.91 -33.37 8.72
N THR A 56 12.82 -33.63 7.81
CA THR A 56 13.46 -34.93 7.59
C THR A 56 15.00 -34.81 7.72
N ALA A 57 15.74 -35.86 7.35
CA ALA A 57 17.19 -35.82 7.34
C ALA A 57 17.74 -36.46 6.06
N ARG A 58 18.80 -35.85 5.51
CA ARG A 58 19.50 -36.36 4.33
C ARG A 58 21.00 -36.43 4.54
N GLY A 59 21.52 -37.64 4.65
CA GLY A 59 22.95 -37.85 4.88
C GLY A 59 23.38 -37.54 6.32
N LYS A 60 24.68 -37.60 6.56
CA LYS A 60 25.29 -37.28 7.85
C LYS A 60 26.51 -36.36 7.65
N ALA A 61 26.69 -35.39 8.55
CA ALA A 61 27.88 -34.56 8.68
C ALA A 61 28.45 -34.78 10.07
N ASN A 62 29.71 -35.16 10.18
CA ASN A 62 30.35 -35.48 11.45
C ASN A 62 29.57 -36.47 12.33
N GLY A 63 28.94 -37.49 11.70
CA GLY A 63 28.14 -38.49 12.41
C GLY A 63 26.69 -38.09 12.71
N ASN A 64 26.31 -36.80 12.62
CA ASN A 64 24.98 -36.30 12.87
C ASN A 64 24.14 -36.21 11.58
N PRO A 65 22.85 -36.56 11.61
CA PRO A 65 21.95 -36.41 10.47
C PRO A 65 21.82 -34.93 10.09
N ILE A 66 21.87 -34.61 8.78
CA ILE A 66 21.65 -33.26 8.27
C ILE A 66 20.13 -32.99 8.19
N PRO A 67 19.61 -32.01 8.96
CA PRO A 67 18.20 -31.64 8.85
C PRO A 67 17.88 -31.17 7.43
N MET A 68 16.77 -31.62 6.87
CA MET A 68 16.31 -31.28 5.53
C MET A 68 14.78 -31.18 5.49
N CYS A 69 14.25 -30.25 4.75
CA CYS A 69 12.88 -30.23 4.27
C CYS A 69 12.87 -29.88 2.78
N GLY A 70 11.75 -30.14 2.11
CA GLY A 70 11.66 -29.85 0.68
C GLY A 70 10.26 -29.51 0.26
N VAL A 71 10.15 -28.67 -0.76
CA VAL A 71 8.91 -28.25 -1.40
C VAL A 71 8.92 -28.63 -2.87
N PRO A 72 7.83 -29.16 -3.43
CA PRO A 72 7.76 -29.44 -4.84
C PRO A 72 7.95 -28.17 -5.66
N TYR A 73 8.75 -28.26 -6.73
CA TYR A 73 9.02 -27.10 -7.60
C TYR A 73 7.74 -26.41 -8.11
N HIS A 74 6.76 -27.17 -8.56
CA HIS A 74 5.51 -26.66 -9.09
C HIS A 74 4.62 -25.98 -8.04
N ALA A 75 4.85 -26.22 -6.76
CA ALA A 75 4.12 -25.63 -5.66
C ALA A 75 4.92 -24.53 -4.92
N ALA A 76 6.16 -24.27 -5.34
CA ALA A 76 7.09 -23.38 -4.63
C ALA A 76 6.55 -21.98 -4.42
N GLU A 77 5.79 -21.43 -5.37
CA GLU A 77 5.22 -20.07 -5.28
C GLU A 77 4.37 -19.86 -4.03
N GLY A 78 3.50 -20.80 -3.69
CA GLY A 78 2.67 -20.70 -2.49
C GLY A 78 3.48 -20.72 -1.18
N TYR A 79 4.61 -21.42 -1.17
CA TYR A 79 5.52 -21.46 -0.03
C TYR A 79 6.39 -20.20 0.04
N LEU A 80 6.86 -19.70 -1.10
CA LEU A 80 7.57 -18.42 -1.20
C LEU A 80 6.70 -17.26 -0.72
N ALA A 81 5.43 -17.22 -1.13
CA ALA A 81 4.47 -16.23 -0.67
C ALA A 81 4.37 -16.16 0.86
N LYS A 82 4.29 -17.33 1.52
CA LYS A 82 4.21 -17.41 2.98
C LYS A 82 5.46 -16.88 3.67
N LEU A 83 6.66 -17.20 3.17
CA LEU A 83 7.92 -16.73 3.75
C LEU A 83 8.11 -15.23 3.56
N VAL A 84 7.86 -14.74 2.35
CA VAL A 84 8.04 -13.32 2.03
C VAL A 84 7.03 -12.43 2.78
N LYS A 85 5.77 -12.86 2.93
CA LYS A 85 4.77 -12.16 3.78
C LYS A 85 5.18 -12.05 5.24
N GLN A 86 6.06 -12.93 5.72
CA GLN A 86 6.66 -12.86 7.06
C GLN A 86 7.93 -12.01 7.11
N GLY A 87 8.23 -11.26 6.04
CA GLY A 87 9.41 -10.39 5.96
C GLY A 87 10.73 -11.10 5.68
N LEU A 88 10.69 -12.38 5.27
CA LEU A 88 11.89 -13.18 5.02
C LEU A 88 12.33 -13.09 3.56
N SER A 89 13.64 -13.21 3.35
CA SER A 89 14.22 -13.29 2.02
C SER A 89 14.57 -14.74 1.65
N VAL A 90 14.42 -15.04 0.37
CA VAL A 90 14.66 -16.39 -0.15
C VAL A 90 15.59 -16.33 -1.37
N ALA A 91 16.74 -16.97 -1.28
CA ALA A 91 17.65 -17.14 -2.40
C ALA A 91 17.22 -18.35 -3.25
N ILE A 92 16.81 -18.12 -4.47
CA ILE A 92 16.41 -19.16 -5.43
C ILE A 92 17.63 -19.66 -6.18
N CYS A 93 17.98 -20.93 -5.93
CA CYS A 93 19.15 -21.56 -6.51
C CYS A 93 18.74 -22.61 -7.56
N GLU A 94 19.10 -22.37 -8.81
CA GLU A 94 18.78 -23.24 -9.95
C GLU A 94 20.02 -23.99 -10.48
N GLN A 95 19.75 -25.07 -11.21
CA GLN A 95 20.77 -25.85 -11.89
C GLN A 95 21.24 -25.11 -13.15
N ILE A 96 22.58 -25.00 -13.32
CA ILE A 96 23.19 -24.42 -14.51
C ILE A 96 23.78 -25.55 -15.35
N GLY A 97 23.50 -25.52 -16.65
CA GLY A 97 23.99 -26.52 -17.62
C GLY A 97 23.09 -27.75 -17.73
N ASP A 98 23.52 -28.67 -18.60
CA ASP A 98 22.78 -29.90 -18.89
C ASP A 98 23.24 -31.04 -17.96
N PRO A 99 22.31 -31.63 -17.18
CA PRO A 99 22.60 -32.77 -16.30
C PRO A 99 23.19 -33.98 -17.05
N ALA A 100 22.89 -34.16 -18.34
CA ALA A 100 23.37 -35.27 -19.15
C ALA A 100 24.84 -35.18 -19.54
N THR A 101 25.40 -33.95 -19.56
CA THR A 101 26.80 -33.70 -19.94
C THR A 101 27.73 -33.44 -18.76
N SER A 102 27.22 -33.35 -17.55
CA SER A 102 28.00 -33.04 -16.34
C SER A 102 28.77 -34.24 -15.82
N LYS A 103 30.12 -34.13 -15.67
CA LYS A 103 30.97 -35.12 -15.03
C LYS A 103 31.07 -34.93 -13.51
N GLY A 104 29.96 -34.70 -12.81
CA GLY A 104 29.93 -34.49 -11.35
C GLY A 104 28.57 -33.93 -10.93
N PRO A 105 28.47 -33.38 -9.69
CA PRO A 105 27.26 -32.68 -9.32
C PRO A 105 27.02 -31.52 -10.28
N VAL A 106 25.79 -31.42 -10.83
CA VAL A 106 25.38 -30.29 -11.68
C VAL A 106 25.65 -29.00 -10.91
N GLU A 107 26.27 -28.02 -11.56
CA GLU A 107 26.52 -26.71 -10.97
C GLU A 107 25.17 -25.99 -10.68
N ARG A 108 25.17 -25.24 -9.58
CA ARG A 108 23.99 -24.43 -9.18
C ARG A 108 24.43 -23.05 -8.79
N ALA A 109 23.64 -22.07 -9.17
CA ALA A 109 23.86 -20.69 -8.76
C ALA A 109 22.53 -20.06 -8.31
N VAL A 110 22.64 -19.03 -7.50
CA VAL A 110 21.50 -18.19 -7.14
C VAL A 110 21.12 -17.36 -8.35
N MET A 111 19.92 -17.58 -8.86
CA MET A 111 19.40 -16.86 -10.02
C MET A 111 18.75 -15.54 -9.60
N ARG A 112 18.12 -15.51 -8.45
CA ARG A 112 17.55 -14.30 -7.84
C ARG A 112 17.35 -14.49 -6.34
N VAL A 113 17.30 -13.36 -5.62
CA VAL A 113 16.91 -13.32 -4.22
C VAL A 113 15.54 -12.63 -4.16
N LEU A 114 14.53 -13.34 -3.66
CA LEU A 114 13.21 -12.77 -3.41
C LEU A 114 13.21 -12.10 -2.04
N THR A 115 12.93 -10.81 -2.01
CA THR A 115 12.73 -10.04 -0.78
C THR A 115 11.34 -9.41 -0.81
N PRO A 116 10.79 -8.96 0.32
CA PRO A 116 9.47 -8.32 0.34
C PRO A 116 9.32 -7.17 -0.66
N GLY A 117 10.35 -6.34 -0.82
CA GLY A 117 10.32 -5.16 -1.70
C GLY A 117 10.69 -5.42 -3.16
N THR A 118 11.22 -6.61 -3.50
CA THR A 118 11.68 -6.90 -4.87
C THR A 118 10.83 -7.93 -5.60
N LEU A 119 9.57 -8.07 -5.20
CA LEU A 119 8.62 -8.98 -5.81
C LEU A 119 8.14 -8.48 -7.18
N THR A 120 8.02 -9.40 -8.13
CA THR A 120 7.47 -9.17 -9.47
C THR A 120 6.45 -10.23 -9.88
N ASP A 121 6.36 -11.32 -9.15
CA ASP A 121 5.42 -12.42 -9.41
C ASP A 121 4.02 -12.03 -8.93
N GLU A 122 3.02 -12.08 -9.82
CA GLU A 122 1.62 -11.71 -9.54
C GLU A 122 1.03 -12.45 -8.32
N ALA A 123 1.31 -13.74 -8.19
CA ALA A 123 0.82 -14.56 -7.08
C ALA A 123 1.33 -14.15 -5.69
N LEU A 124 2.36 -13.30 -5.63
CA LEU A 124 2.99 -12.84 -4.39
C LEU A 124 2.59 -11.41 -4.02
N LEU A 125 1.96 -10.68 -4.93
CA LEU A 125 1.60 -9.27 -4.80
C LEU A 125 0.10 -9.11 -4.50
N ASP A 126 -0.24 -8.02 -3.82
CA ASP A 126 -1.60 -7.53 -3.78
C ASP A 126 -1.91 -6.78 -5.09
N ASP A 127 -3.06 -7.06 -5.70
CA ASP A 127 -3.39 -6.52 -7.01
C ASP A 127 -3.66 -5.00 -7.00
N ARG A 128 -4.24 -4.51 -5.90
CA ARG A 128 -4.72 -3.12 -5.78
C ARG A 128 -3.84 -2.24 -4.90
N SER A 129 -2.65 -2.71 -4.50
CA SER A 129 -1.69 -1.92 -3.74
C SER A 129 -0.29 -1.95 -4.36
N ASP A 130 0.44 -0.85 -4.15
CA ASP A 130 1.85 -0.76 -4.54
C ASP A 130 2.71 -1.62 -3.59
N ASN A 131 3.81 -2.16 -4.09
CA ASN A 131 4.77 -2.94 -3.31
C ASN A 131 6.11 -2.19 -3.28
N LEU A 132 6.22 -1.22 -2.36
CA LEU A 132 7.34 -0.29 -2.36
C LEU A 132 8.56 -0.82 -1.62
N LEU A 133 9.70 -0.80 -2.30
CA LEU A 133 11.04 -0.82 -1.72
C LEU A 133 11.49 0.63 -1.53
N ALA A 134 12.02 0.98 -0.37
CA ALA A 134 12.52 2.32 -0.10
C ALA A 134 13.96 2.32 0.40
N ALA A 135 14.67 3.43 0.21
CA ALA A 135 15.97 3.69 0.81
C ALA A 135 16.01 5.07 1.43
N ILE A 136 16.68 5.21 2.57
CA ILE A 136 16.88 6.49 3.24
C ILE A 136 18.38 6.72 3.42
N ASN A 137 18.81 7.91 3.04
CA ASN A 137 20.10 8.46 3.41
C ASN A 137 19.93 9.73 4.23
N HIS A 138 20.87 10.00 5.12
CA HIS A 138 20.89 11.20 5.97
C HIS A 138 22.23 11.90 5.88
N ARG A 139 22.20 13.20 5.62
CA ARG A 139 23.40 14.03 5.58
C ARG A 139 23.04 15.48 5.91
N ASP A 140 23.91 16.16 6.65
CA ASP A 140 23.78 17.59 6.96
C ASP A 140 22.39 17.99 7.51
N ASN A 141 21.83 17.13 8.36
CA ASN A 141 20.50 17.28 8.98
C ASN A 141 19.31 17.20 8.01
N GLN A 142 19.54 16.70 6.78
CA GLN A 142 18.50 16.44 5.78
C GLN A 142 18.39 14.94 5.48
N PHE A 143 17.22 14.51 5.05
CA PHE A 143 16.96 13.14 4.66
C PHE A 143 16.63 13.05 3.17
N GLY A 144 17.28 12.13 2.47
CA GLY A 144 16.90 11.73 1.12
C GLY A 144 16.16 10.41 1.16
N ILE A 145 15.03 10.35 0.51
CA ILE A 145 14.22 9.13 0.39
C ILE A 145 14.14 8.77 -1.09
N ALA A 146 14.36 7.53 -1.41
CA ALA A 146 14.05 6.97 -2.73
C ALA A 146 13.09 5.81 -2.58
N THR A 147 12.18 5.65 -3.53
CA THR A 147 11.19 4.56 -3.58
C THR A 147 11.17 3.92 -4.95
N LEU A 148 11.05 2.61 -4.98
CA LEU A 148 10.93 1.82 -6.19
C LEU A 148 9.82 0.78 -6.04
N ASP A 149 8.86 0.81 -6.93
CA ASP A 149 7.96 -0.32 -7.14
C ASP A 149 8.54 -1.22 -8.23
N MET A 150 9.09 -2.35 -7.80
CA MET A 150 9.69 -3.34 -8.70
C MET A 150 8.70 -3.91 -9.71
N SER A 151 7.42 -3.94 -9.37
CA SER A 151 6.38 -4.55 -10.19
C SER A 151 5.88 -3.65 -11.33
N SER A 152 6.07 -2.34 -11.23
CA SER A 152 5.70 -1.35 -12.25
C SER A 152 6.89 -0.61 -12.85
N GLY A 153 8.04 -0.63 -12.18
CA GLY A 153 9.24 0.14 -12.57
C GLY A 153 9.17 1.62 -12.16
N ARG A 154 8.19 2.03 -11.35
CA ARG A 154 8.05 3.39 -10.87
C ARG A 154 9.12 3.70 -9.83
N PHE A 155 9.99 4.66 -10.16
CA PHE A 155 11.13 5.07 -9.36
C PHE A 155 11.03 6.55 -9.03
N GLN A 156 11.03 6.88 -7.73
CA GLN A 156 10.84 8.25 -7.26
C GLN A 156 11.84 8.58 -6.16
N LEU A 157 12.14 9.87 -6.01
CA LEU A 157 12.94 10.36 -4.90
C LEU A 157 12.41 11.71 -4.39
N LEU A 158 12.70 11.98 -3.12
CA LEU A 158 12.42 13.26 -2.47
C LEU A 158 13.50 13.55 -1.43
N GLN A 159 13.60 14.82 -1.03
CA GLN A 159 14.47 15.27 0.04
C GLN A 159 13.67 16.11 1.02
N ILE A 160 13.93 15.93 2.32
CA ILE A 160 13.18 16.54 3.43
C ILE A 160 14.13 16.97 4.54
N ASP A 161 13.69 17.92 5.36
CA ASP A 161 14.56 18.59 6.32
C ASP A 161 14.45 18.05 7.75
N THR A 162 13.35 17.41 8.11
CA THR A 162 13.09 17.02 9.51
C THR A 162 12.75 15.54 9.68
N SER A 163 12.98 15.00 10.88
CA SER A 163 12.60 13.63 11.23
C SER A 163 11.09 13.41 11.27
N ASP A 164 10.32 14.45 11.60
CA ASP A 164 8.85 14.38 11.63
C ASP A 164 8.28 14.26 10.22
N GLU A 165 8.87 14.99 9.27
CA GLU A 165 8.55 14.83 7.85
C GLU A 165 8.92 13.45 7.33
N LEU A 166 10.09 12.91 7.74
CA LEU A 166 10.48 11.55 7.42
C LEU A 166 9.46 10.53 7.95
N HIS A 167 9.02 10.71 9.19
CA HIS A 167 8.01 9.84 9.77
C HIS A 167 6.69 9.90 8.98
N ALA A 168 6.20 11.09 8.64
CA ALA A 168 5.00 11.28 7.84
C ALA A 168 5.11 10.64 6.45
N GLU A 169 6.26 10.80 5.78
CA GLU A 169 6.49 10.20 4.46
C GLU A 169 6.59 8.67 4.51
N LEU A 170 7.25 8.11 5.52
CA LEU A 170 7.30 6.66 5.71
C LEU A 170 5.93 6.05 6.03
N GLN A 171 5.05 6.80 6.69
CA GLN A 171 3.67 6.38 6.90
C GLN A 171 2.87 6.42 5.58
N ARG A 172 3.03 7.48 4.79
CA ARG A 172 2.41 7.62 3.46
C ARG A 172 2.82 6.51 2.51
N LEU A 173 4.12 6.29 2.40
CA LEU A 173 4.71 5.33 1.47
C LEU A 173 4.52 3.89 1.92
N SER A 174 4.45 3.66 3.23
CA SER A 174 4.32 2.33 3.84
C SER A 174 5.18 1.26 3.16
N PRO A 175 6.51 1.50 2.95
CA PRO A 175 7.34 0.55 2.23
C PRO A 175 7.38 -0.80 2.96
N VAL A 176 7.29 -1.89 2.19
CA VAL A 176 7.38 -3.26 2.72
C VAL A 176 8.80 -3.66 3.07
N GLU A 177 9.78 -2.96 2.50
CA GLU A 177 11.20 -3.13 2.77
C GLU A 177 11.90 -1.77 2.74
N LEU A 178 12.74 -1.49 3.74
CA LEU A 178 13.40 -0.21 3.93
C LEU A 178 14.90 -0.40 4.09
N LEU A 179 15.68 0.20 3.19
CA LEU A 179 17.13 0.24 3.25
C LEU A 179 17.59 1.50 3.98
N VAL A 180 18.48 1.35 4.96
CA VAL A 180 19.04 2.47 5.70
C VAL A 180 20.56 2.30 5.84
N SER A 181 21.30 3.41 5.89
CA SER A 181 22.73 3.35 6.15
C SER A 181 23.01 2.81 7.54
N GLU A 182 24.11 2.02 7.70
CA GLU A 182 24.60 1.59 9.01
C GLU A 182 24.96 2.77 9.91
N ASP A 183 25.33 3.91 9.32
CA ASP A 183 25.67 5.15 10.04
C ASP A 183 24.44 5.97 10.44
N LEU A 184 23.24 5.61 10.00
CA LEU A 184 22.02 6.33 10.41
C LEU A 184 21.80 6.15 11.91
N ALA A 185 21.72 7.26 12.63
CA ALA A 185 21.39 7.26 14.04
C ALA A 185 20.04 6.55 14.29
N PRO A 186 19.92 5.76 15.36
CA PRO A 186 18.68 5.06 15.65
C PRO A 186 17.49 6.03 15.78
N LEU A 187 16.46 5.81 14.96
CA LEU A 187 15.18 6.49 15.04
C LEU A 187 14.12 5.47 15.42
N GLU A 188 13.41 5.70 16.53
CA GLU A 188 12.48 4.73 17.12
C GLU A 188 11.45 4.21 16.09
N PHE A 189 10.90 5.09 15.27
CA PHE A 189 9.91 4.73 14.25
C PHE A 189 10.50 3.94 13.05
N ILE A 190 11.84 3.92 12.89
CA ILE A 190 12.53 3.07 11.92
C ILE A 190 12.88 1.73 12.60
N GLU A 191 13.46 1.73 13.80
CA GLU A 191 13.89 0.51 14.48
C GLU A 191 12.73 -0.45 14.79
N ASN A 192 11.57 0.09 15.09
CA ASN A 192 10.35 -0.70 15.36
C ASN A 192 9.63 -1.18 14.10
N ARG A 193 10.13 -0.82 12.90
CA ARG A 193 9.49 -1.19 11.64
C ARG A 193 9.97 -2.55 11.16
N ALA A 194 9.04 -3.40 10.72
CA ALA A 194 9.40 -4.64 10.02
C ALA A 194 10.03 -4.33 8.65
N GLY A 195 10.93 -5.19 8.18
CA GLY A 195 11.52 -5.08 6.84
C GLY A 195 12.66 -4.08 6.71
N VAL A 196 13.19 -3.54 7.81
CA VAL A 196 14.38 -2.67 7.79
C VAL A 196 15.64 -3.48 7.54
N ARG A 197 16.48 -2.99 6.61
CA ARG A 197 17.80 -3.56 6.31
C ARG A 197 18.86 -2.49 6.36
N ARG A 198 19.87 -2.70 7.17
CA ARG A 198 21.03 -1.82 7.23
C ARG A 198 21.99 -2.16 6.11
N ARG A 199 22.49 -1.13 5.42
CA ARG A 199 23.43 -1.24 4.29
C ARG A 199 24.69 -0.44 4.58
N PRO A 200 25.84 -0.91 4.09
CA PRO A 200 27.09 -0.21 4.27
C PRO A 200 27.07 1.22 3.72
N PRO A 201 27.72 2.19 4.40
CA PRO A 201 27.66 3.62 4.03
C PRO A 201 28.15 3.93 2.61
N TRP A 202 29.10 3.13 2.06
CA TRP A 202 29.60 3.34 0.69
C TRP A 202 28.56 3.07 -0.41
N GLU A 203 27.47 2.36 -0.11
CA GLU A 203 26.36 2.16 -1.06
C GLU A 203 25.52 3.44 -1.24
N PHE A 204 25.68 4.40 -0.33
CA PHE A 204 25.03 5.71 -0.39
C PHE A 204 25.97 6.81 -0.90
N GLU A 205 27.08 6.48 -1.50
CA GLU A 205 28.04 7.43 -2.02
C GLU A 205 27.53 8.06 -3.31
N ILE A 206 27.48 9.43 -3.34
CA ILE A 206 26.77 10.19 -4.37
C ILE A 206 27.35 10.02 -5.78
N ASP A 207 28.67 10.05 -5.94
CA ASP A 207 29.30 9.94 -7.25
C ASP A 207 29.06 8.56 -7.87
N THR A 208 29.00 7.53 -7.03
CA THR A 208 28.68 6.17 -7.42
C THR A 208 27.19 6.06 -7.79
N ALA A 209 26.31 6.65 -7.00
CA ALA A 209 24.88 6.71 -7.25
C ALA A 209 24.57 7.40 -8.59
N GLN A 210 25.15 8.57 -8.84
CA GLN A 210 24.98 9.29 -10.11
C GLN A 210 25.45 8.48 -11.32
N ARG A 211 26.60 7.86 -11.24
CA ARG A 211 27.12 6.98 -12.33
C ARG A 211 26.18 5.82 -12.59
N LEU A 212 25.68 5.17 -11.53
CA LEU A 212 24.79 4.02 -11.63
C LEU A 212 23.44 4.39 -12.26
N LEU A 213 22.86 5.52 -11.85
CA LEU A 213 21.60 6.05 -12.39
C LEU A 213 21.75 6.50 -13.84
N ASN A 214 22.82 7.27 -14.16
CA ASN A 214 23.12 7.69 -15.53
C ASN A 214 23.31 6.48 -16.47
N GLN A 215 24.02 5.43 -16.01
CA GLN A 215 24.16 4.20 -16.77
C GLN A 215 22.83 3.47 -16.96
N GLN A 216 21.97 3.45 -15.94
CA GLN A 216 20.65 2.81 -16.01
C GLN A 216 19.75 3.48 -17.04
N PHE A 217 19.73 4.82 -17.05
CA PHE A 217 18.86 5.59 -17.94
C PHE A 217 19.49 5.93 -19.27
N GLY A 218 20.78 5.68 -19.47
CA GLY A 218 21.51 6.00 -20.70
C GLY A 218 21.72 7.51 -20.89
N THR A 219 21.82 8.27 -19.82
CA THR A 219 21.96 9.72 -19.81
C THR A 219 23.34 10.20 -19.34
N ARG A 220 23.69 11.45 -19.61
CA ARG A 220 24.94 12.04 -19.13
C ARG A 220 24.83 12.56 -17.70
N ASP A 221 23.66 13.07 -17.36
CA ASP A 221 23.30 13.63 -16.06
C ASP A 221 21.83 13.37 -15.75
N LEU A 222 21.37 13.83 -14.59
CA LEU A 222 20.01 13.65 -14.10
C LEU A 222 19.14 14.90 -14.23
N SER A 223 19.62 15.96 -14.89
CA SER A 223 18.90 17.23 -15.03
C SER A 223 17.57 17.08 -15.75
N GLY A 224 17.53 16.21 -16.78
CA GLY A 224 16.30 15.89 -17.52
C GLY A 224 15.20 15.22 -16.69
N PHE A 225 15.52 14.71 -15.51
CA PHE A 225 14.57 14.10 -14.57
C PHE A 225 14.18 15.05 -13.43
N GLY A 226 14.73 16.28 -13.41
CA GLY A 226 14.41 17.29 -12.40
C GLY A 226 14.92 16.97 -10.99
N CYS A 227 15.91 16.10 -10.84
CA CYS A 227 16.38 15.64 -9.52
C CYS A 227 17.84 15.95 -9.20
N ASP A 228 18.58 16.61 -10.09
CA ASP A 228 20.00 16.93 -9.96
C ASP A 228 20.32 17.82 -8.73
N HIS A 229 19.34 18.58 -8.26
CA HIS A 229 19.43 19.43 -7.07
C HIS A 229 19.15 18.68 -5.75
N LEU A 230 18.90 17.37 -5.77
CA LEU A 230 18.52 16.53 -4.63
C LEU A 230 19.60 15.47 -4.31
N PRO A 231 20.82 15.87 -3.91
CA PRO A 231 21.97 14.98 -3.82
C PRO A 231 21.77 13.82 -2.83
N ILE A 232 21.08 14.06 -1.72
CA ILE A 232 20.84 13.05 -0.69
C ILE A 232 19.80 12.03 -1.18
N GLY A 233 18.77 12.50 -1.90
CA GLY A 233 17.79 11.65 -2.56
C GLY A 233 18.42 10.78 -3.66
N ILE A 234 19.32 11.34 -4.48
CA ILE A 234 20.11 10.61 -5.49
C ILE A 234 20.94 9.51 -4.85
N SER A 235 21.58 9.80 -3.74
CA SER A 235 22.37 8.85 -2.95
C SER A 235 21.53 7.66 -2.50
N ALA A 236 20.35 7.91 -1.94
CA ALA A 236 19.39 6.88 -1.57
C ALA A 236 18.91 6.07 -2.79
N ALA A 237 18.63 6.74 -3.92
CA ALA A 237 18.23 6.10 -5.17
C ALA A 237 19.31 5.17 -5.73
N GLY A 238 20.58 5.56 -5.63
CA GLY A 238 21.71 4.73 -6.03
C GLY A 238 21.79 3.43 -5.25
N CYS A 239 21.71 3.50 -3.91
CA CYS A 239 21.70 2.32 -3.04
C CYS A 239 20.52 1.40 -3.40
N LEU A 240 19.34 1.97 -3.58
CA LEU A 240 18.13 1.23 -3.89
C LEU A 240 18.23 0.51 -5.25
N LEU A 241 18.72 1.18 -6.29
CA LEU A 241 18.92 0.57 -7.61
C LEU A 241 20.00 -0.53 -7.59
N GLN A 242 21.10 -0.33 -6.86
CA GLN A 242 22.12 -1.35 -6.68
C GLN A 242 21.55 -2.59 -5.99
N TYR A 243 20.81 -2.41 -4.90
CA TYR A 243 20.16 -3.49 -4.18
C TYR A 243 19.17 -4.27 -5.06
N ALA A 244 18.37 -3.56 -5.86
CA ALA A 244 17.43 -4.19 -6.78
C ALA A 244 18.17 -5.01 -7.86
N LYS A 245 19.29 -4.51 -8.41
CA LYS A 245 20.13 -5.25 -9.37
C LYS A 245 20.77 -6.49 -8.75
N ASP A 246 21.28 -6.37 -7.54
CA ASP A 246 21.96 -7.48 -6.84
C ASP A 246 20.98 -8.60 -6.49
N THR A 247 19.75 -8.25 -6.09
CA THR A 247 18.72 -9.21 -5.73
C THR A 247 18.09 -9.89 -6.95
N GLN A 248 17.79 -9.13 -8.02
CA GLN A 248 17.20 -9.67 -9.24
C GLN A 248 18.23 -10.26 -10.21
N ARG A 249 19.53 -9.95 -10.03
CA ARG A 249 20.62 -10.35 -10.93
C ARG A 249 20.33 -10.06 -12.41
N ASN A 250 19.70 -8.91 -12.67
CA ASN A 250 19.25 -8.46 -13.98
C ASN A 250 19.51 -6.96 -14.14
N HIS A 251 19.55 -6.48 -15.39
CA HIS A 251 19.76 -5.07 -15.73
C HIS A 251 18.55 -4.18 -15.49
N LEU A 252 17.38 -4.73 -15.15
CA LEU A 252 16.14 -4.04 -14.84
C LEU A 252 15.68 -3.07 -15.96
N PRO A 253 15.46 -3.54 -17.19
CA PRO A 253 15.18 -2.67 -18.34
C PRO A 253 13.83 -1.94 -18.26
N HIS A 254 12.92 -2.34 -17.38
CA HIS A 254 11.66 -1.66 -17.11
C HIS A 254 11.81 -0.39 -16.27
N ILE A 255 12.93 -0.23 -15.56
CA ILE A 255 13.24 0.99 -14.80
C ILE A 255 13.93 1.96 -15.74
N ARG A 256 13.16 2.89 -16.35
CA ARG A 256 13.60 3.77 -17.43
C ARG A 256 13.74 5.22 -17.06
N SER A 257 13.16 5.63 -15.94
CA SER A 257 13.17 7.00 -15.47
C SER A 257 13.11 7.06 -13.96
N ILE A 258 13.47 8.21 -13.43
CA ILE A 258 13.28 8.59 -12.03
C ILE A 258 12.59 9.95 -11.99
N SER A 259 11.71 10.17 -11.03
CA SER A 259 11.04 11.46 -10.84
C SER A 259 11.29 12.02 -9.45
N ALA A 260 11.53 13.33 -9.39
CA ALA A 260 11.55 14.04 -8.12
C ALA A 260 10.12 14.31 -7.65
N GLU A 261 9.84 14.03 -6.38
CA GLU A 261 8.61 14.48 -5.73
C GLU A 261 8.87 15.80 -5.00
N ASN A 262 8.15 16.87 -5.38
CA ASN A 262 8.15 18.12 -4.65
C ASN A 262 6.98 18.14 -3.67
N ARG A 263 7.25 18.47 -2.42
CA ARG A 263 6.19 18.60 -1.40
C ARG A 263 5.36 19.87 -1.61
N GLU A 264 5.95 20.90 -2.18
CA GLU A 264 5.25 22.16 -2.47
C GLU A 264 4.13 22.00 -3.49
N ASP A 265 4.22 21.00 -4.38
CA ASP A 265 3.21 20.71 -5.39
C ASP A 265 2.00 19.94 -4.82
N THR A 266 2.06 19.56 -3.54
CA THR A 266 1.06 18.66 -2.92
C THR A 266 0.62 19.16 -1.56
N VAL A 267 -0.61 18.77 -1.18
CA VAL A 267 -1.14 19.03 0.16
C VAL A 267 -0.42 18.14 1.16
N ALA A 268 0.19 18.73 2.17
CA ALA A 268 0.83 17.97 3.22
C ALA A 268 -0.22 17.38 4.17
N LEU A 269 -0.16 16.06 4.35
CA LEU A 269 -0.95 15.29 5.30
C LEU A 269 0.00 14.59 6.25
N ASP A 270 -0.12 14.83 7.54
CA ASP A 270 0.65 14.06 8.52
C ASP A 270 0.03 12.66 8.76
N ALA A 271 0.76 11.84 9.49
CA ALA A 271 0.34 10.46 9.80
C ALA A 271 -0.99 10.39 10.56
N ALA A 272 -1.18 11.31 11.52
CA ALA A 272 -2.40 11.40 12.31
C ALA A 272 -3.61 11.76 11.42
N SER A 273 -3.43 12.75 10.54
CA SER A 273 -4.49 13.20 9.62
C SER A 273 -4.91 12.10 8.64
N ARG A 274 -3.97 11.36 8.05
CA ARG A 274 -4.31 10.21 7.17
C ARG A 274 -5.15 9.17 7.89
N ARG A 275 -4.74 8.79 9.09
CA ARG A 275 -5.45 7.82 9.93
C ARG A 275 -6.82 8.34 10.35
N ASN A 276 -6.90 9.59 10.82
CA ASN A 276 -8.15 10.17 11.33
C ASN A 276 -9.19 10.41 10.22
N LEU A 277 -8.75 10.64 8.97
CA LEU A 277 -9.63 10.79 7.80
C LEU A 277 -10.00 9.45 7.16
N GLU A 278 -9.41 8.35 7.61
CA GLU A 278 -9.67 6.99 7.10
C GLU A 278 -9.63 6.92 5.56
N LEU A 279 -8.52 7.43 4.98
CA LEU A 279 -8.42 7.57 3.52
C LEU A 279 -8.44 6.23 2.80
N ASP A 280 -7.62 5.27 3.23
CA ASP A 280 -7.48 3.94 2.62
C ASP A 280 -7.30 2.81 3.66
N ILE A 281 -7.16 3.17 4.94
CA ILE A 281 -7.14 2.25 6.07
C ILE A 281 -8.02 2.87 7.17
N ASN A 282 -8.96 2.10 7.70
CA ASN A 282 -9.83 2.53 8.78
C ASN A 282 -9.13 2.46 10.16
N LEU A 283 -9.73 3.03 11.19
CA LEU A 283 -9.17 3.08 12.55
C LEU A 283 -8.92 1.69 13.17
N THR A 284 -9.56 0.64 12.67
CA THR A 284 -9.36 -0.75 13.10
C THR A 284 -8.29 -1.49 12.31
N GLY A 285 -7.68 -0.83 11.30
CA GLY A 285 -6.64 -1.40 10.43
C GLY A 285 -7.17 -2.14 9.20
N GLY A 286 -8.49 -2.13 8.96
CA GLY A 286 -9.13 -2.69 7.76
C GLY A 286 -9.18 -1.68 6.60
N GLN A 287 -9.62 -2.15 5.44
CA GLN A 287 -9.81 -1.30 4.24
C GLN A 287 -11.27 -0.97 3.97
N GLU A 288 -12.19 -1.65 4.64
CA GLU A 288 -13.63 -1.47 4.49
C GLU A 288 -14.07 -0.12 5.07
N ASN A 289 -15.09 0.50 4.47
CA ASN A 289 -15.66 1.77 4.90
C ASN A 289 -14.64 2.92 4.95
N THR A 290 -13.65 2.91 4.07
CA THR A 290 -12.71 4.01 3.87
C THR A 290 -13.14 4.90 2.70
N LEU A 291 -12.52 6.09 2.54
CA LEU A 291 -12.79 6.93 1.38
C LEU A 291 -12.42 6.20 0.07
N PHE A 292 -11.28 5.49 0.07
CA PHE A 292 -10.85 4.69 -1.06
C PHE A 292 -11.87 3.61 -1.43
N ASP A 293 -12.38 2.87 -0.45
CA ASP A 293 -13.38 1.81 -0.66
C ASP A 293 -14.67 2.32 -1.33
N VAL A 294 -15.12 3.51 -0.94
CA VAL A 294 -16.29 4.17 -1.56
C VAL A 294 -16.03 4.60 -3.01
N LEU A 295 -14.80 5.03 -3.31
CA LEU A 295 -14.45 5.58 -4.63
C LEU A 295 -13.99 4.52 -5.62
N ASP A 296 -13.33 3.45 -5.17
CA ASP A 296 -12.69 2.47 -6.07
C ASP A 296 -13.69 1.55 -6.75
N ASN A 297 -14.15 2.00 -7.91
CA ASN A 297 -14.88 1.20 -8.90
C ASN A 297 -14.07 1.02 -10.20
N SER A 298 -12.74 1.04 -10.07
CA SER A 298 -11.83 0.96 -11.20
C SER A 298 -11.96 -0.37 -11.94
N ALA A 299 -11.96 -0.32 -13.26
CA ALA A 299 -12.02 -1.49 -14.12
C ALA A 299 -10.69 -2.27 -14.09
N THR A 300 -9.55 -1.57 -13.94
CA THR A 300 -8.20 -2.14 -13.92
C THR A 300 -7.54 -1.98 -12.54
N THR A 301 -6.71 -2.93 -12.19
CA THR A 301 -5.93 -2.86 -10.93
C THR A 301 -4.87 -1.74 -10.95
N MET A 302 -4.39 -1.36 -12.13
CA MET A 302 -3.49 -0.21 -12.34
C MET A 302 -4.15 1.10 -11.90
N ALA A 303 -5.41 1.33 -12.30
CA ALA A 303 -6.18 2.50 -11.92
C ALA A 303 -6.48 2.53 -10.41
N SER A 304 -6.81 1.40 -9.82
CA SER A 304 -7.01 1.27 -8.38
C SER A 304 -5.77 1.72 -7.60
N ARG A 305 -4.57 1.27 -8.00
CA ARG A 305 -3.29 1.74 -7.42
C ARG A 305 -3.07 3.24 -7.64
N LEU A 306 -3.38 3.75 -8.82
CA LEU A 306 -3.25 5.18 -9.13
C LEU A 306 -4.21 6.04 -8.32
N LEU A 307 -5.48 5.63 -8.16
CA LEU A 307 -6.47 6.33 -7.33
C LEU A 307 -6.01 6.41 -5.87
N ARG A 308 -5.47 5.30 -5.32
CA ARG A 308 -4.91 5.28 -3.97
C ARG A 308 -3.75 6.28 -3.84
N ARG A 309 -2.88 6.37 -4.84
CA ARG A 309 -1.79 7.36 -4.88
C ARG A 309 -2.33 8.79 -4.91
N TRP A 310 -3.38 9.07 -5.70
CA TRP A 310 -3.99 10.40 -5.75
C TRP A 310 -4.59 10.81 -4.41
N LEU A 311 -5.33 9.93 -3.75
CA LEU A 311 -5.88 10.20 -2.41
C LEU A 311 -4.81 10.48 -1.36
N ASN A 312 -3.68 9.77 -1.44
CA ASN A 312 -2.57 9.96 -0.52
C ASN A 312 -1.64 11.13 -0.88
N ARG A 313 -1.85 11.76 -2.04
CA ARG A 313 -1.06 12.88 -2.54
C ARG A 313 -1.93 13.89 -3.30
N PRO A 314 -2.83 14.61 -2.60
CA PRO A 314 -3.63 15.67 -3.22
C PRO A 314 -2.72 16.79 -3.74
N LEU A 315 -3.12 17.47 -4.82
CA LEU A 315 -2.30 18.44 -5.53
C LEU A 315 -2.61 19.89 -5.09
N GLN A 316 -1.64 20.77 -5.29
CA GLN A 316 -1.78 22.24 -5.24
C GLN A 316 -1.72 22.88 -6.63
N ASP A 317 -1.50 22.11 -7.70
CA ASP A 317 -1.48 22.60 -9.08
C ASP A 317 -2.92 22.76 -9.61
N LEU A 318 -3.38 24.01 -9.67
CA LEU A 318 -4.73 24.34 -10.13
C LEU A 318 -4.97 23.88 -11.57
N ALA A 319 -3.98 24.02 -12.47
CA ALA A 319 -4.16 23.63 -13.87
C ALA A 319 -4.35 22.11 -14.04
N ALA A 320 -3.58 21.32 -13.29
CA ALA A 320 -3.74 19.85 -13.29
C ALA A 320 -5.07 19.42 -12.68
N LEU A 321 -5.53 20.08 -11.62
CA LEU A 321 -6.80 19.81 -10.98
C LEU A 321 -7.99 20.13 -11.90
N GLU A 322 -7.97 21.30 -12.55
CA GLU A 322 -9.01 21.71 -13.52
C GLU A 322 -9.02 20.78 -14.74
N ALA A 323 -7.87 20.35 -15.23
CA ALA A 323 -7.76 19.38 -16.32
C ALA A 323 -8.47 18.06 -15.97
N ARG A 324 -8.30 17.56 -14.74
CA ARG A 324 -9.00 16.37 -14.25
C ARG A 324 -10.52 16.59 -14.14
N GLN A 325 -10.94 17.71 -13.57
CA GLN A 325 -12.37 18.07 -13.43
C GLN A 325 -13.05 18.19 -14.78
N HIS A 326 -12.44 18.88 -15.73
CA HIS A 326 -12.96 18.99 -17.09
C HIS A 326 -13.03 17.63 -17.77
N SER A 327 -12.06 16.74 -17.52
CA SER A 327 -12.08 15.37 -18.03
C SER A 327 -13.25 14.57 -17.46
N ILE A 328 -13.47 14.66 -16.15
CA ILE A 328 -14.63 14.02 -15.48
C ILE A 328 -15.94 14.55 -16.09
N SER A 329 -16.08 15.88 -16.26
CA SER A 329 -17.26 16.48 -16.89
C SER A 329 -17.44 16.02 -18.33
N GLY A 330 -16.35 15.96 -19.12
CA GLY A 330 -16.37 15.46 -20.49
C GLY A 330 -16.79 13.98 -20.58
N LEU A 331 -16.36 13.16 -19.63
CA LEU A 331 -16.71 11.74 -19.55
C LEU A 331 -18.18 11.52 -19.12
N GLN A 332 -18.78 12.45 -18.39
CA GLN A 332 -20.20 12.39 -18.06
C GLN A 332 -21.11 12.73 -19.25
N ASN A 333 -20.60 13.45 -20.25
CA ASN A 333 -21.36 13.75 -21.45
C ASN A 333 -21.73 12.45 -22.19
N ASN A 334 -23.04 12.28 -22.45
CA ASN A 334 -23.59 11.09 -23.11
C ASN A 334 -23.22 9.77 -22.43
N TYR A 335 -22.90 9.79 -21.13
CA TYR A 335 -22.50 8.60 -20.34
C TYR A 335 -21.27 7.89 -20.91
N LEU A 336 -20.33 8.64 -21.49
CA LEU A 336 -19.13 8.10 -22.11
C LEU A 336 -18.32 7.21 -21.14
N TYR A 337 -18.34 7.53 -19.84
CA TYR A 337 -17.69 6.71 -18.81
C TYR A 337 -18.22 5.26 -18.75
N GLU A 338 -19.53 5.01 -19.04
CA GLU A 338 -20.07 3.64 -19.04
C GLU A 338 -19.49 2.80 -20.18
N THR A 339 -19.45 3.38 -21.39
CA THR A 339 -18.88 2.72 -22.56
C THR A 339 -17.40 2.43 -22.37
N LEU A 340 -16.63 3.43 -21.91
CA LEU A 340 -15.21 3.27 -21.64
C LEU A 340 -14.94 2.25 -20.53
N HIS A 341 -15.69 2.25 -19.43
CA HIS A 341 -15.58 1.25 -18.37
C HIS A 341 -15.80 -0.17 -18.90
N GLY A 342 -16.74 -0.35 -19.85
CA GLY A 342 -16.98 -1.62 -20.53
C GLY A 342 -15.77 -2.10 -21.37
N HIS A 343 -15.04 -1.18 -22.00
CA HIS A 343 -13.81 -1.49 -22.71
C HIS A 343 -12.64 -1.74 -21.75
N LEU A 344 -12.47 -0.90 -20.73
CA LEU A 344 -11.38 -0.98 -19.75
C LEU A 344 -11.39 -2.29 -18.96
N LYS A 345 -12.56 -2.90 -18.71
CA LYS A 345 -12.66 -4.24 -18.08
C LYS A 345 -11.94 -5.36 -18.85
N LYS A 346 -11.66 -5.17 -20.14
CA LYS A 346 -10.91 -6.13 -20.95
C LYS A 346 -9.40 -5.94 -20.83
N VAL A 347 -8.95 -4.82 -20.28
CA VAL A 347 -7.54 -4.50 -20.10
C VAL A 347 -7.00 -5.20 -18.86
N GLY A 348 -5.90 -5.92 -19.02
CA GLY A 348 -5.17 -6.55 -17.91
C GLY A 348 -4.23 -5.57 -17.21
N ASP A 349 -3.52 -6.07 -16.19
CA ASP A 349 -2.48 -5.29 -15.50
C ASP A 349 -1.23 -5.13 -16.38
N MET A 350 -1.29 -4.18 -17.31
CA MET A 350 -0.21 -3.94 -18.26
C MET A 350 1.09 -3.53 -17.55
N GLU A 351 1.03 -2.72 -16.49
CA GLU A 351 2.23 -2.30 -15.74
C GLU A 351 3.03 -3.53 -15.28
N ARG A 352 2.37 -4.47 -14.59
CA ARG A 352 3.00 -5.67 -14.05
C ARG A 352 3.38 -6.69 -15.12
N ILE A 353 2.56 -6.81 -16.18
CA ILE A 353 2.88 -7.67 -17.33
C ILE A 353 4.15 -7.18 -18.02
N LEU A 354 4.27 -5.88 -18.30
CA LEU A 354 5.42 -5.29 -18.97
C LEU A 354 6.71 -5.46 -18.15
N THR A 355 6.64 -5.37 -16.83
CA THR A 355 7.77 -5.69 -15.95
C THR A 355 8.20 -7.14 -16.12
N ARG A 356 7.27 -8.11 -16.12
CA ARG A 356 7.60 -9.52 -16.33
C ARG A 356 8.16 -9.80 -17.73
N VAL A 357 7.66 -9.11 -18.75
CA VAL A 357 8.24 -9.15 -20.11
C VAL A 357 9.68 -8.65 -20.09
N ALA A 358 9.93 -7.50 -19.49
CA ALA A 358 11.26 -6.89 -19.37
C ALA A 358 12.25 -7.78 -18.62
N LEU A 359 11.81 -8.44 -17.57
CA LEU A 359 12.61 -9.37 -16.77
C LEU A 359 12.68 -10.79 -17.36
N ARG A 360 12.06 -11.02 -18.53
CA ARG A 360 11.96 -12.34 -19.21
C ARG A 360 11.32 -13.42 -18.33
N SER A 361 10.47 -13.03 -17.40
CA SER A 361 9.74 -13.90 -16.47
C SER A 361 8.24 -14.00 -16.80
N ALA A 362 7.78 -13.32 -17.84
CA ALA A 362 6.40 -13.36 -18.32
C ALA A 362 5.96 -14.79 -18.62
N ARG A 363 4.73 -15.12 -18.24
CA ARG A 363 4.09 -16.40 -18.52
C ARG A 363 3.31 -16.31 -19.84
N PRO A 364 3.02 -17.43 -20.48
CA PRO A 364 2.24 -17.42 -21.72
C PRO A 364 0.90 -16.67 -21.61
N ARG A 365 0.21 -16.79 -20.50
CA ARG A 365 -1.05 -16.07 -20.23
C ARG A 365 -0.88 -14.57 -20.03
N ASP A 366 0.28 -14.09 -19.63
CA ASP A 366 0.57 -12.66 -19.57
C ASP A 366 0.54 -12.06 -20.98
N LEU A 367 1.05 -12.81 -21.98
CA LEU A 367 1.07 -12.35 -23.38
C LEU A 367 -0.33 -12.34 -23.99
N THR A 368 -1.19 -13.31 -23.68
CA THR A 368 -2.59 -13.26 -24.13
C THR A 368 -3.37 -12.12 -23.48
N ARG A 369 -3.17 -11.87 -22.18
CA ARG A 369 -3.75 -10.70 -21.50
C ARG A 369 -3.24 -9.37 -22.07
N LEU A 370 -1.95 -9.31 -22.45
CA LEU A 370 -1.40 -8.14 -23.15
C LEU A 370 -2.04 -7.97 -24.52
N LEU A 371 -2.19 -9.06 -25.28
CA LEU A 371 -2.89 -9.04 -26.56
C LEU A 371 -4.32 -8.52 -26.43
N ASP A 372 -5.10 -9.04 -25.48
CA ASP A 372 -6.47 -8.59 -25.22
C ASP A 372 -6.51 -7.10 -24.87
N SER A 373 -5.55 -6.63 -24.07
CA SER A 373 -5.42 -5.23 -23.69
C SER A 373 -5.13 -4.32 -24.90
N LEU A 374 -4.21 -4.75 -25.77
CA LEU A 374 -3.85 -3.98 -26.97
C LEU A 374 -4.96 -4.01 -28.04
N ALA A 375 -5.70 -5.11 -28.14
CA ALA A 375 -6.78 -5.28 -29.12
C ALA A 375 -7.99 -4.37 -28.83
N VAL A 376 -8.17 -3.89 -27.60
CA VAL A 376 -9.27 -2.99 -27.24
C VAL A 376 -8.93 -1.50 -27.45
N LEU A 377 -7.65 -1.14 -27.61
CA LEU A 377 -7.21 0.26 -27.77
C LEU A 377 -7.88 1.00 -28.95
N PRO A 378 -8.11 0.38 -30.11
CA PRO A 378 -8.83 1.05 -31.19
C PRO A 378 -10.25 1.50 -30.81
N GLN A 379 -10.97 0.70 -30.00
CA GLN A 379 -12.31 1.08 -29.53
C GLN A 379 -12.21 2.26 -28.57
N ILE A 380 -11.28 2.22 -27.59
CA ILE A 380 -11.05 3.34 -26.65
C ILE A 380 -10.69 4.62 -27.44
N ALA A 381 -9.77 4.52 -28.41
CA ALA A 381 -9.38 5.66 -29.23
C ALA A 381 -10.57 6.23 -30.03
N THR A 382 -11.45 5.38 -30.56
CA THR A 382 -12.65 5.82 -31.30
C THR A 382 -13.62 6.57 -30.39
N GLU A 383 -13.88 6.09 -29.19
CA GLU A 383 -14.75 6.76 -28.22
C GLU A 383 -14.20 8.14 -27.82
N LEU A 384 -12.88 8.28 -27.71
CA LEU A 384 -12.22 9.53 -27.33
C LEU A 384 -11.98 10.50 -28.51
N GLN A 385 -12.20 10.07 -29.78
CA GLN A 385 -11.95 10.90 -30.95
C GLN A 385 -12.70 12.24 -30.95
N ASN A 386 -13.89 12.25 -30.37
CA ASN A 386 -14.76 13.44 -30.32
C ASN A 386 -14.69 14.15 -28.95
N ALA A 387 -13.77 13.76 -28.08
CA ALA A 387 -13.59 14.43 -26.81
C ALA A 387 -13.06 15.85 -27.03
N GLU A 388 -13.81 16.86 -26.58
CA GLU A 388 -13.40 18.27 -26.68
C GLU A 388 -12.33 18.67 -25.66
N VAL A 389 -12.16 17.84 -24.61
CA VAL A 389 -11.24 18.12 -23.50
C VAL A 389 -9.83 17.75 -23.89
N SER A 390 -8.92 18.73 -23.85
CA SER A 390 -7.51 18.56 -24.24
C SER A 390 -6.80 17.43 -23.48
N HIS A 391 -7.06 17.29 -22.19
CA HIS A 391 -6.45 16.24 -21.38
C HIS A 391 -6.91 14.83 -21.82
N LEU A 392 -8.18 14.63 -22.15
CA LEU A 392 -8.67 13.36 -22.70
C LEU A 392 -8.03 13.06 -24.07
N GLN A 393 -7.77 14.10 -24.90
CA GLN A 393 -7.04 13.92 -26.17
C GLN A 393 -5.60 13.49 -25.95
N GLN A 394 -4.91 14.04 -24.94
CA GLN A 394 -3.56 13.62 -24.55
C GLN A 394 -3.52 12.17 -24.08
N LEU A 395 -4.51 11.74 -23.28
CA LEU A 395 -4.62 10.35 -22.85
C LEU A 395 -4.91 9.41 -24.02
N ALA A 396 -5.74 9.83 -24.99
CA ALA A 396 -5.98 9.07 -26.21
C ALA A 396 -4.71 8.90 -27.06
N GLU A 397 -3.87 9.94 -27.18
CA GLU A 397 -2.58 9.84 -27.87
C GLU A 397 -1.59 8.93 -27.12
N GLY A 398 -1.58 8.98 -25.78
CA GLY A 398 -0.78 8.06 -24.96
C GLY A 398 -1.23 6.59 -25.12
N ALA A 399 -2.53 6.36 -25.27
CA ALA A 399 -3.15 5.04 -25.39
C ALA A 399 -3.40 4.64 -26.87
N LYS A 400 -2.66 5.20 -27.79
CA LYS A 400 -2.86 4.90 -29.22
C LYS A 400 -2.63 3.42 -29.58
N PRO A 401 -3.39 2.90 -30.57
CA PRO A 401 -3.25 1.52 -30.99
C PRO A 401 -1.84 1.16 -31.48
N LEU A 402 -1.40 -0.05 -31.16
CA LEU A 402 -0.11 -0.63 -31.56
C LEU A 402 -0.35 -1.90 -32.40
N PRO A 403 -0.84 -1.76 -33.69
CA PRO A 403 -1.31 -2.89 -34.48
C PRO A 403 -0.22 -3.92 -34.77
N HIS A 404 1.03 -3.51 -34.95
CA HIS A 404 2.15 -4.42 -35.17
C HIS A 404 2.38 -5.39 -34.00
N LEU A 405 2.12 -4.97 -32.77
CA LEU A 405 2.22 -5.84 -31.59
C LEU A 405 1.00 -6.77 -31.46
N VAL A 406 -0.19 -6.29 -31.84
CA VAL A 406 -1.39 -7.13 -31.92
C VAL A 406 -1.19 -8.23 -32.95
N ASP A 407 -0.70 -7.90 -34.14
CA ASP A 407 -0.40 -8.87 -35.19
C ASP A 407 0.68 -9.86 -34.76
N LEU A 408 1.76 -9.37 -34.12
CA LEU A 408 2.83 -10.21 -33.58
C LEU A 408 2.30 -11.25 -32.59
N LEU A 409 1.57 -10.78 -31.59
CA LEU A 409 1.09 -11.64 -30.47
C LEU A 409 0.00 -12.61 -30.93
N SER A 410 -0.94 -12.17 -31.78
CA SER A 410 -2.01 -13.01 -32.30
C SER A 410 -1.49 -14.13 -33.20
N ASN A 411 -0.42 -13.88 -33.98
CA ASN A 411 0.20 -14.90 -34.81
C ASN A 411 1.13 -15.83 -34.04
N ALA A 412 1.79 -15.33 -32.98
CA ALA A 412 2.82 -16.09 -32.25
C ALA A 412 2.28 -16.96 -31.12
N VAL A 413 1.23 -16.53 -30.42
CA VAL A 413 0.76 -17.18 -29.19
C VAL A 413 -0.61 -17.81 -29.41
N LYS A 414 -0.80 -19.05 -28.93
CA LYS A 414 -2.13 -19.68 -28.93
C LYS A 414 -3.12 -18.91 -28.06
N GLU A 415 -4.39 -18.90 -28.44
CA GLU A 415 -5.47 -18.23 -27.70
C GLU A 415 -5.57 -18.71 -26.24
N ASN A 416 -5.45 -20.01 -26.00
CA ASN A 416 -5.49 -20.63 -24.68
C ASN A 416 -4.17 -21.36 -24.39
N PRO A 417 -3.08 -20.65 -24.09
CA PRO A 417 -1.79 -21.27 -23.85
C PRO A 417 -1.72 -21.95 -22.48
N PRO A 418 -0.84 -22.95 -22.32
CA PRO A 418 -0.56 -23.54 -21.02
C PRO A 418 -0.02 -22.48 -20.02
N VAL A 419 -0.08 -22.80 -18.75
CA VAL A 419 0.36 -21.87 -17.68
C VAL A 419 1.86 -21.59 -17.77
N ILE A 420 2.66 -22.62 -18.14
CA ILE A 420 4.13 -22.52 -18.20
C ILE A 420 4.65 -23.04 -19.55
N ILE A 421 5.69 -22.39 -20.04
CA ILE A 421 6.33 -22.73 -21.34
C ILE A 421 6.87 -24.16 -21.39
N ARG A 422 7.23 -24.74 -20.24
CA ARG A 422 7.76 -26.12 -20.13
C ARG A 422 6.76 -27.21 -20.55
N ASP A 423 5.47 -26.91 -20.47
CA ASP A 423 4.43 -27.87 -20.87
C ASP A 423 4.35 -28.02 -22.39
N GLY A 424 4.90 -27.05 -23.14
CA GLY A 424 4.83 -26.98 -24.59
C GLY A 424 3.44 -26.58 -25.08
N GLY A 425 3.30 -26.22 -26.35
CA GLY A 425 2.02 -25.83 -26.94
C GLY A 425 1.66 -24.36 -26.73
N VAL A 426 2.61 -23.49 -26.52
CA VAL A 426 2.45 -22.04 -26.35
C VAL A 426 2.40 -21.31 -27.68
N ILE A 427 3.36 -21.62 -28.59
CA ILE A 427 3.47 -20.98 -29.89
C ILE A 427 2.36 -21.50 -30.81
N ALA A 428 1.72 -20.59 -31.55
CA ALA A 428 0.64 -20.93 -32.50
C ALA A 428 1.15 -21.81 -33.63
N ASP A 429 0.25 -22.61 -34.18
CA ASP A 429 0.54 -23.45 -35.36
C ASP A 429 0.62 -22.54 -36.58
N GLY A 430 1.61 -22.76 -37.43
CA GLY A 430 1.89 -21.91 -38.58
C GLY A 430 2.84 -20.74 -38.34
N TYR A 431 3.27 -20.50 -37.08
CA TYR A 431 4.21 -19.42 -36.75
C TYR A 431 5.65 -19.75 -37.13
N ASP A 432 6.08 -21.02 -36.96
CA ASP A 432 7.43 -21.48 -37.29
C ASP A 432 7.39 -22.86 -37.92
N GLU A 433 7.79 -22.94 -39.21
CA GLU A 433 7.76 -24.17 -40.00
C GLU A 433 8.53 -25.32 -39.35
N GLN A 434 9.70 -25.04 -38.77
CA GLN A 434 10.52 -26.05 -38.09
C GLN A 434 9.83 -26.63 -36.84
N LEU A 435 9.14 -25.79 -36.09
CA LEU A 435 8.35 -26.23 -34.93
C LEU A 435 7.20 -27.11 -35.35
N ASP A 436 6.50 -26.73 -36.42
CA ASP A 436 5.36 -27.48 -36.95
C ASP A 436 5.77 -28.84 -37.46
N GLU A 437 6.92 -28.93 -38.19
CA GLU A 437 7.49 -30.22 -38.59
C GLU A 437 7.78 -31.12 -37.37
N LEU A 438 8.39 -30.57 -36.30
CA LEU A 438 8.71 -31.33 -35.10
C LEU A 438 7.45 -31.77 -34.32
N ARG A 439 6.41 -30.97 -34.35
CA ARG A 439 5.09 -31.30 -33.77
C ARG A 439 4.36 -32.37 -34.61
N ALA A 440 4.39 -32.29 -35.92
CA ALA A 440 3.83 -33.28 -36.84
C ALA A 440 4.46 -34.66 -36.63
N LEU A 441 5.78 -34.75 -36.49
CA LEU A 441 6.49 -35.98 -36.14
C LEU A 441 6.01 -36.60 -34.85
N ASN A 442 5.63 -35.77 -33.86
CA ASN A 442 5.13 -36.26 -32.57
C ASN A 442 3.63 -36.65 -32.63
N THR A 443 2.82 -35.97 -33.40
CA THR A 443 1.37 -36.23 -33.55
C THR A 443 1.13 -37.49 -34.36
N ASN A 444 1.88 -37.65 -35.46
CA ASN A 444 1.81 -38.84 -36.34
C ASN A 444 2.32 -40.11 -35.67
N ALA A 445 2.91 -39.98 -34.46
CA ALA A 445 3.32 -41.13 -33.65
C ALA A 445 2.14 -42.05 -33.33
N GLY A 446 0.97 -41.50 -33.07
CA GLY A 446 -0.26 -42.27 -32.80
C GLY A 446 -0.73 -43.08 -34.00
N GLU A 447 -0.74 -42.50 -35.17
CA GLU A 447 -1.11 -43.16 -36.42
C GLU A 447 -0.11 -44.24 -36.82
N PHE A 448 1.19 -43.95 -36.70
CA PHE A 448 2.26 -44.94 -36.93
C PHE A 448 2.12 -46.15 -36.01
N LEU A 449 1.84 -45.94 -34.68
CA LEU A 449 1.67 -47.02 -33.72
C LEU A 449 0.42 -47.89 -34.04
N LEU A 450 -0.69 -47.27 -34.44
CA LEU A 450 -1.90 -48.01 -34.88
C LEU A 450 -1.64 -48.82 -36.15
N ALA A 451 -1.00 -48.20 -37.14
CA ALA A 451 -0.63 -48.89 -38.40
C ALA A 451 0.35 -50.02 -38.13
N MET A 452 1.33 -49.80 -37.23
CA MET A 452 2.27 -50.83 -36.78
C MET A 452 1.53 -51.97 -36.03
N GLU A 453 0.61 -51.64 -35.12
CA GLU A 453 -0.17 -52.62 -34.39
C GLU A 453 -0.99 -53.55 -35.34
N GLU A 454 -1.67 -52.93 -36.32
CA GLU A 454 -2.42 -53.65 -37.30
C GLU A 454 -1.53 -54.53 -38.18
N ARG A 455 -0.44 -54.00 -38.66
CA ARG A 455 0.54 -54.72 -39.48
C ARG A 455 1.17 -55.89 -38.69
N GLU A 456 1.59 -55.67 -37.47
CA GLU A 456 2.21 -56.69 -36.61
C GLU A 456 1.19 -57.78 -36.18
N LYS A 457 -0.07 -57.42 -36.01
CA LYS A 457 -1.14 -58.41 -35.77
C LYS A 457 -1.36 -59.28 -37.02
N ALA A 458 -1.34 -58.72 -38.22
CA ALA A 458 -1.46 -59.46 -39.46
C ALA A 458 -0.24 -60.38 -39.71
N ASN A 459 0.99 -59.87 -39.49
CA ASN A 459 2.23 -60.61 -39.70
C ASN A 459 2.42 -61.75 -38.70
N THR A 460 2.10 -61.53 -37.43
CA THR A 460 2.31 -62.54 -36.35
C THR A 460 1.14 -63.44 -36.08
N GLY A 461 -0.10 -63.08 -36.49
CA GLY A 461 -1.33 -63.79 -36.15
C GLY A 461 -1.73 -63.67 -34.67
N ILE A 462 -1.05 -62.81 -33.87
CA ILE A 462 -1.28 -62.65 -32.44
C ILE A 462 -2.38 -61.59 -32.24
N SER A 463 -3.59 -62.02 -31.94
CA SER A 463 -4.75 -61.11 -31.79
C SER A 463 -4.68 -60.21 -30.55
N THR A 464 -3.89 -60.57 -29.51
CA THR A 464 -3.74 -59.82 -28.28
C THR A 464 -2.61 -58.82 -28.35
N LEU A 465 -1.86 -58.72 -29.44
CA LEU A 465 -0.78 -57.79 -29.64
C LEU A 465 -1.32 -56.34 -29.54
N LYS A 466 -0.65 -55.54 -28.74
CA LYS A 466 -0.92 -54.11 -28.60
C LYS A 466 0.40 -53.34 -28.68
N VAL A 467 0.44 -52.25 -29.39
CA VAL A 467 1.57 -51.31 -29.36
C VAL A 467 1.19 -50.18 -28.40
N GLY A 468 2.09 -49.85 -27.48
CA GLY A 468 1.82 -48.83 -26.46
C GLY A 468 3.07 -48.08 -26.03
N TYR A 469 2.88 -47.03 -25.21
CA TYR A 469 3.94 -46.21 -24.62
C TYR A 469 3.85 -46.23 -23.09
N ASN A 470 4.98 -46.26 -22.45
CA ASN A 470 5.12 -46.08 -21.00
C ASN A 470 6.25 -45.09 -20.68
N ARG A 471 5.98 -44.20 -19.76
CA ARG A 471 6.92 -43.11 -19.39
C ARG A 471 8.30 -43.63 -18.89
N VAL A 472 8.33 -44.83 -18.27
CA VAL A 472 9.55 -45.44 -17.70
C VAL A 472 10.29 -46.29 -18.73
N HIS A 473 9.55 -46.99 -19.59
CA HIS A 473 10.09 -48.01 -20.48
C HIS A 473 9.99 -47.62 -21.98
N GLY A 474 9.47 -46.44 -22.33
CA GLY A 474 9.29 -46.02 -23.71
C GLY A 474 8.21 -46.79 -24.46
N TYR A 475 8.36 -46.90 -25.79
CA TYR A 475 7.44 -47.66 -26.64
C TYR A 475 7.67 -49.15 -26.54
N TYR A 476 6.60 -49.94 -26.59
CA TYR A 476 6.65 -51.42 -26.52
C TYR A 476 5.52 -52.07 -27.29
N ILE A 477 5.76 -53.28 -27.67
CA ILE A 477 4.75 -54.25 -28.16
C ILE A 477 4.40 -55.15 -26.97
N GLU A 478 3.14 -55.16 -26.56
CA GLU A 478 2.65 -56.01 -25.43
C GLU A 478 1.90 -57.18 -26.00
N ILE A 479 2.27 -58.40 -25.59
CA ILE A 479 1.67 -59.68 -25.98
C ILE A 479 1.25 -60.39 -24.72
N SER A 480 0.06 -60.99 -24.71
CA SER A 480 -0.38 -61.81 -23.59
C SER A 480 0.59 -62.95 -23.33
N ARG A 481 0.79 -63.33 -22.09
CA ARG A 481 1.75 -64.40 -21.70
C ARG A 481 1.39 -65.73 -22.36
N ALA A 482 0.10 -65.96 -22.65
CA ALA A 482 -0.35 -67.18 -23.32
C ALA A 482 0.12 -67.29 -24.75
N GLN A 483 0.36 -66.16 -25.44
CA GLN A 483 0.80 -66.10 -26.85
C GLN A 483 2.26 -65.58 -27.01
N SER A 484 2.94 -65.32 -25.88
CA SER A 484 4.31 -64.82 -25.95
C SER A 484 5.35 -65.79 -26.56
N ALA A 485 5.09 -67.08 -26.52
CA ALA A 485 5.92 -68.09 -27.19
C ALA A 485 5.84 -68.03 -28.71
N SER A 486 4.81 -67.41 -29.28
CA SER A 486 4.64 -67.21 -30.73
C SER A 486 5.23 -65.86 -31.21
N ALA A 487 5.88 -65.11 -30.32
CA ALA A 487 6.54 -63.87 -30.71
C ALA A 487 7.70 -64.16 -31.68
N PRO A 488 7.87 -63.37 -32.76
CA PRO A 488 8.98 -63.51 -33.70
C PRO A 488 10.35 -63.41 -33.04
N VAL A 489 11.37 -64.07 -33.58
CA VAL A 489 12.74 -64.05 -33.02
C VAL A 489 13.34 -62.66 -33.02
N GLU A 490 12.91 -61.76 -33.86
CA GLU A 490 13.30 -60.36 -33.99
C GLU A 490 12.80 -59.49 -32.83
N TYR A 491 11.80 -59.99 -32.07
CA TYR A 491 11.25 -59.24 -30.92
C TYR A 491 12.16 -59.35 -29.71
N ILE A 492 12.77 -58.24 -29.35
CA ILE A 492 13.68 -58.20 -28.16
C ILE A 492 12.81 -57.98 -26.93
N ARG A 493 12.84 -58.92 -25.99
CA ARG A 493 12.09 -58.82 -24.77
C ARG A 493 12.61 -57.70 -23.87
N ARG A 494 11.76 -56.79 -23.47
CA ARG A 494 12.08 -55.59 -22.67
C ARG A 494 11.62 -55.73 -21.22
N GLN A 495 10.44 -56.36 -20.99
CA GLN A 495 9.85 -56.54 -19.66
C GLN A 495 8.90 -57.73 -19.60
N THR A 496 8.93 -58.43 -18.50
CA THR A 496 7.96 -59.50 -18.18
C THR A 496 7.03 -59.03 -17.09
N LEU A 497 5.72 -59.03 -17.37
CA LEU A 497 4.63 -58.69 -16.45
C LEU A 497 3.90 -59.98 -16.00
N LYS A 498 3.00 -59.86 -15.01
CA LYS A 498 2.25 -61.03 -14.49
C LYS A 498 1.42 -61.73 -15.60
N ASN A 499 0.79 -60.96 -16.50
CA ASN A 499 -0.14 -61.46 -17.51
C ASN A 499 0.30 -61.17 -18.95
N ALA A 500 1.38 -60.49 -19.20
CA ALA A 500 1.87 -60.06 -20.52
C ALA A 500 3.40 -59.97 -20.54
N GLU A 501 3.93 -59.99 -21.73
CA GLU A 501 5.35 -59.71 -21.99
C GLU A 501 5.45 -58.53 -22.97
N ARG A 502 6.44 -57.66 -22.72
CA ARG A 502 6.70 -56.49 -23.55
C ARG A 502 7.98 -56.66 -24.37
N PHE A 503 7.84 -56.33 -25.59
CA PHE A 503 8.92 -56.47 -26.59
C PHE A 503 9.18 -55.14 -27.28
N ILE A 504 10.33 -55.05 -27.91
CA ILE A 504 10.68 -53.93 -28.81
C ILE A 504 11.28 -54.52 -30.12
N THR A 505 10.95 -53.90 -31.26
CA THR A 505 11.57 -54.21 -32.51
C THR A 505 12.59 -53.14 -32.86
N PRO A 506 13.58 -53.39 -33.78
CA PRO A 506 14.50 -52.41 -34.29
C PRO A 506 13.78 -51.20 -34.89
N GLU A 507 12.70 -51.41 -35.63
CA GLU A 507 11.87 -50.37 -36.23
C GLU A 507 11.18 -49.49 -35.16
N LEU A 508 10.60 -50.13 -34.13
CA LEU A 508 9.96 -49.41 -33.01
C LEU A 508 11.00 -48.64 -32.19
N LYS A 509 12.24 -49.16 -32.09
CA LYS A 509 13.33 -48.48 -31.42
C LYS A 509 13.81 -47.27 -32.19
N GLU A 510 13.99 -47.35 -33.47
CA GLU A 510 14.34 -46.22 -34.34
C GLU A 510 13.26 -45.14 -34.28
N PHE A 511 11.98 -45.55 -34.34
CA PHE A 511 10.86 -44.63 -34.16
C PHE A 511 10.86 -43.97 -32.77
N GLU A 512 11.12 -44.75 -31.70
CA GLU A 512 11.24 -44.22 -30.30
C GLU A 512 12.28 -43.10 -30.23
N ASP A 513 13.47 -43.34 -30.78
CA ASP A 513 14.57 -42.38 -30.75
C ASP A 513 14.24 -41.11 -31.55
N LYS A 514 13.55 -41.24 -32.70
CA LYS A 514 13.07 -40.11 -33.53
C LYS A 514 11.98 -39.32 -32.82
N ALA A 515 10.97 -39.98 -32.26
CA ALA A 515 9.82 -39.33 -31.63
C ALA A 515 10.22 -38.60 -30.33
N LEU A 516 11.02 -39.26 -29.47
CA LEU A 516 11.49 -38.63 -28.21
C LEU A 516 12.44 -37.47 -28.51
N SER A 517 13.32 -37.59 -29.51
CA SER A 517 14.19 -36.47 -29.89
C SER A 517 13.40 -35.31 -30.47
N ALA A 518 12.36 -35.58 -31.31
CA ALA A 518 11.50 -34.56 -31.86
C ALA A 518 10.74 -33.77 -30.79
N LYS A 519 10.21 -34.44 -29.78
CA LYS A 519 9.54 -33.81 -28.64
C LYS A 519 10.46 -32.87 -27.89
N SER A 520 11.66 -33.31 -27.54
CA SER A 520 12.65 -32.48 -26.85
C SER A 520 13.09 -31.29 -27.69
N ARG A 521 13.32 -31.52 -28.98
CA ARG A 521 13.70 -30.46 -29.94
C ARG A 521 12.57 -29.46 -30.15
N ALA A 522 11.31 -29.93 -30.26
CA ALA A 522 10.14 -29.05 -30.35
C ALA A 522 10.05 -28.13 -29.11
N LEU A 523 10.19 -28.67 -27.91
CA LEU A 523 10.17 -27.87 -26.69
C LEU A 523 11.31 -26.84 -26.62
N SER A 524 12.53 -27.25 -27.04
CA SER A 524 13.67 -26.33 -27.11
C SER A 524 13.46 -25.22 -28.13
N ARG A 525 12.89 -25.54 -29.29
CA ARG A 525 12.57 -24.57 -30.36
C ARG A 525 11.50 -23.60 -29.88
N GLU A 526 10.45 -24.12 -29.25
CA GLU A 526 9.36 -23.32 -28.70
C GLU A 526 9.85 -22.34 -27.62
N LYS A 527 10.72 -22.77 -26.74
CA LYS A 527 11.38 -21.89 -25.76
C LYS A 527 12.18 -20.78 -26.43
N HIS A 528 12.97 -21.12 -27.43
CA HIS A 528 13.76 -20.14 -28.18
C HIS A 528 12.87 -19.09 -28.86
N LEU A 529 11.80 -19.51 -29.53
CA LEU A 529 10.83 -18.61 -30.16
C LEU A 529 10.14 -17.71 -29.14
N TYR A 530 9.80 -18.25 -27.96
CA TYR A 530 9.21 -17.50 -26.88
C TYR A 530 10.17 -16.43 -26.31
N GLU A 531 11.45 -16.77 -26.13
CA GLU A 531 12.49 -15.81 -25.73
C GLU A 531 12.70 -14.71 -26.77
N GLN A 532 12.67 -15.04 -28.07
CA GLN A 532 12.71 -14.04 -29.14
C GLN A 532 11.49 -13.12 -29.13
N LEU A 533 10.30 -13.66 -28.84
CA LEU A 533 9.07 -12.88 -28.73
C LEU A 533 9.15 -11.86 -27.59
N LEU A 534 9.63 -12.27 -26.41
CA LEU A 534 9.87 -11.36 -25.28
C LEU A 534 10.90 -10.27 -25.62
N GLU A 535 11.95 -10.62 -26.35
CA GLU A 535 12.97 -9.66 -26.80
C GLU A 535 12.40 -8.62 -27.77
N THR A 536 11.55 -9.06 -28.70
CA THR A 536 10.85 -8.15 -29.63
C THR A 536 9.93 -7.19 -28.87
N LEU A 537 9.14 -7.69 -27.91
CA LEU A 537 8.30 -6.85 -27.06
C LEU A 537 9.10 -5.82 -26.23
N ASN A 538 10.30 -6.18 -25.80
CA ASN A 538 11.18 -5.28 -25.06
C ASN A 538 11.66 -4.07 -25.87
N GLN A 539 11.70 -4.16 -27.20
CA GLN A 539 12.04 -3.02 -28.06
C GLN A 539 10.95 -1.95 -28.02
N ASP A 540 9.69 -2.35 -27.83
CA ASP A 540 8.53 -1.46 -27.71
C ASP A 540 8.11 -1.17 -26.26
N LEU A 541 8.99 -1.43 -25.28
CA LEU A 541 8.64 -1.30 -23.86
C LEU A 541 8.25 0.14 -23.49
N ALA A 542 8.90 1.18 -24.05
CA ALA A 542 8.60 2.56 -23.74
C ALA A 542 7.18 2.98 -24.19
N PRO A 543 6.76 2.80 -25.44
CA PRO A 543 5.39 3.10 -25.85
C PRO A 543 4.35 2.26 -25.09
N LEU A 544 4.65 1.01 -24.75
CA LEU A 544 3.78 0.18 -23.95
C LEU A 544 3.60 0.69 -22.51
N GLN A 545 4.66 1.19 -21.87
CA GLN A 545 4.58 1.81 -20.54
C GLN A 545 3.79 3.12 -20.58
N THR A 546 3.98 3.94 -21.64
CA THR A 546 3.19 5.15 -21.84
C THR A 546 1.71 4.82 -22.01
N CYS A 547 1.39 3.79 -22.79
CA CYS A 547 0.04 3.30 -22.95
C CYS A 547 -0.58 2.83 -21.62
N ALA A 548 0.15 2.04 -20.84
CA ALA A 548 -0.31 1.56 -19.54
C ALA A 548 -0.63 2.72 -18.58
N ALA A 549 0.23 3.74 -18.53
CA ALA A 549 0.02 4.93 -17.72
C ALA A 549 -1.22 5.73 -18.17
N ALA A 550 -1.38 5.96 -19.48
CA ALA A 550 -2.54 6.66 -20.03
C ALA A 550 -3.86 5.91 -19.75
N ILE A 551 -3.86 4.59 -19.91
CA ILE A 551 -5.03 3.75 -19.58
C ILE A 551 -5.35 3.77 -18.10
N ALA A 552 -4.34 3.70 -17.23
CA ALA A 552 -4.56 3.78 -15.77
C ALA A 552 -5.20 5.12 -15.37
N GLU A 553 -4.73 6.24 -15.92
CA GLU A 553 -5.28 7.56 -15.65
C GLU A 553 -6.68 7.73 -16.24
N LEU A 554 -6.91 7.28 -17.46
CA LEU A 554 -8.24 7.27 -18.08
C LEU A 554 -9.25 6.48 -17.26
N ASP A 555 -8.85 5.34 -16.71
CA ASP A 555 -9.73 4.52 -15.87
C ASP A 555 -10.03 5.18 -14.52
N VAL A 556 -9.06 5.86 -13.89
CA VAL A 556 -9.32 6.66 -12.68
C VAL A 556 -10.33 7.76 -12.97
N LEU A 557 -10.15 8.52 -14.06
CA LEU A 557 -11.08 9.59 -14.44
C LEU A 557 -12.48 9.05 -14.78
N THR A 558 -12.54 7.90 -15.44
CA THR A 558 -13.78 7.17 -15.75
C THR A 558 -14.48 6.74 -14.46
N THR A 559 -13.72 6.21 -13.49
CA THR A 559 -14.22 5.83 -12.17
C THR A 559 -14.78 7.04 -11.41
N LEU A 560 -14.03 8.15 -11.38
CA LEU A 560 -14.48 9.38 -10.71
C LEU A 560 -15.71 9.98 -11.39
N ALA A 561 -15.84 9.89 -12.71
CA ALA A 561 -17.02 10.32 -13.45
C ALA A 561 -18.25 9.49 -13.10
N GLU A 562 -18.09 8.17 -13.00
CA GLU A 562 -19.16 7.25 -12.56
C GLU A 562 -19.54 7.51 -11.10
N ARG A 563 -18.58 7.63 -10.20
CA ARG A 563 -18.83 7.96 -8.78
C ARG A 563 -19.53 9.32 -8.62
N ALA A 564 -19.10 10.32 -9.36
CA ALA A 564 -19.73 11.63 -9.35
C ALA A 564 -21.21 11.56 -9.76
N HIS A 565 -21.55 10.74 -10.74
CA HIS A 565 -22.93 10.53 -11.15
C HIS A 565 -23.71 9.69 -10.12
N SER A 566 -23.20 8.51 -9.74
CA SER A 566 -23.90 7.55 -8.89
C SER A 566 -24.07 8.05 -7.44
N LEU A 567 -23.12 8.85 -6.93
CA LEU A 567 -23.14 9.41 -5.58
C LEU A 567 -23.64 10.87 -5.53
N ASN A 568 -24.08 11.41 -6.66
CA ASN A 568 -24.59 12.78 -6.78
C ASN A 568 -23.58 13.82 -6.25
N PHE A 569 -22.34 13.79 -6.76
CA PHE A 569 -21.31 14.77 -6.45
C PHE A 569 -21.39 15.94 -7.44
N CYS A 570 -21.01 17.13 -7.01
CA CYS A 570 -20.92 18.32 -7.86
C CYS A 570 -19.47 18.67 -8.21
N MET A 571 -19.29 19.34 -9.35
CA MET A 571 -18.00 19.91 -9.73
C MET A 571 -17.68 21.12 -8.84
N PRO A 572 -16.61 21.10 -8.03
CA PRO A 572 -16.23 22.26 -7.23
C PRO A 572 -15.50 23.30 -8.10
N THR A 573 -15.70 24.58 -7.79
CA THR A 573 -14.87 25.66 -8.34
C THR A 573 -13.62 25.78 -7.49
N LEU A 574 -12.44 25.70 -8.11
CA LEU A 574 -11.15 25.86 -7.45
C LEU A 574 -10.60 27.27 -7.62
N SER A 575 -9.85 27.77 -6.64
CA SER A 575 -9.25 29.09 -6.65
C SER A 575 -7.92 29.11 -5.93
N LEU A 576 -7.03 30.05 -6.33
CA LEU A 576 -5.81 30.36 -5.56
C LEU A 576 -6.10 31.32 -4.39
N GLU A 577 -7.26 31.99 -4.42
CA GLU A 577 -7.69 32.86 -3.32
C GLU A 577 -8.14 31.99 -2.13
N PRO A 578 -7.67 32.31 -0.91
CA PRO A 578 -8.05 31.54 0.27
C PRO A 578 -9.55 31.63 0.57
N GLY A 579 -10.17 30.51 0.85
CA GLY A 579 -11.59 30.45 1.25
C GLY A 579 -12.19 29.07 0.98
N ILE A 580 -13.11 28.65 1.79
CA ILE A 580 -13.85 27.38 1.65
C ILE A 580 -15.34 27.69 1.81
N SER A 581 -16.11 27.47 0.75
CA SER A 581 -17.57 27.62 0.77
C SER A 581 -18.18 26.33 0.22
N ILE A 582 -18.92 25.61 1.04
CA ILE A 582 -19.57 24.35 0.71
C ILE A 582 -21.04 24.49 1.08
N GLU A 583 -21.94 24.27 0.14
CA GLU A 583 -23.38 24.23 0.35
C GLU A 583 -23.87 22.79 0.27
N GLY A 584 -24.67 22.37 1.22
CA GLY A 584 -25.22 21.02 1.26
C GLY A 584 -24.16 19.93 1.27
N GLY A 585 -23.07 20.14 2.02
CA GLY A 585 -21.99 19.17 2.13
C GLY A 585 -22.43 17.87 2.83
N ARG A 586 -21.92 16.72 2.36
CA ARG A 586 -22.24 15.38 2.87
C ARG A 586 -20.96 14.59 3.13
N HIS A 587 -21.01 13.68 4.10
CA HIS A 587 -19.84 12.84 4.38
C HIS A 587 -19.82 11.63 3.44
N PRO A 588 -18.84 11.51 2.52
CA PRO A 588 -18.88 10.53 1.44
C PRO A 588 -18.98 9.07 1.91
N VAL A 589 -18.38 8.75 3.05
CA VAL A 589 -18.39 7.38 3.58
C VAL A 589 -19.62 7.13 4.46
N VAL A 590 -19.89 8.03 5.42
CA VAL A 590 -21.01 7.84 6.37
C VAL A 590 -22.36 7.78 5.64
N GLU A 591 -22.55 8.58 4.60
CA GLU A 591 -23.74 8.55 3.75
C GLU A 591 -23.99 7.19 3.10
N GLN A 592 -22.94 6.46 2.72
CA GLN A 592 -23.05 5.15 2.07
C GLN A 592 -23.27 4.00 3.05
N VAL A 593 -22.79 4.16 4.29
CA VAL A 593 -22.86 3.10 5.33
C VAL A 593 -24.12 3.24 6.18
N SER A 594 -24.66 4.47 6.32
CA SER A 594 -25.81 4.75 7.15
C SER A 594 -27.12 4.25 6.51
N ASN A 595 -27.97 3.61 7.30
CA ASN A 595 -29.33 3.26 6.89
C ASN A 595 -30.33 4.44 6.95
N ALA A 596 -29.94 5.53 7.62
CA ALA A 596 -30.75 6.74 7.72
C ALA A 596 -30.28 7.78 6.69
N PRO A 597 -31.17 8.63 6.14
CA PRO A 597 -30.77 9.72 5.27
C PRO A 597 -29.74 10.63 5.95
N PHE A 598 -28.67 10.95 5.23
CA PHE A 598 -27.64 11.85 5.74
C PHE A 598 -28.14 13.31 5.73
N VAL A 599 -27.91 14.05 6.82
CA VAL A 599 -28.25 15.47 6.91
C VAL A 599 -27.09 16.29 6.37
N ALA A 600 -27.33 16.95 5.23
CA ALA A 600 -26.33 17.81 4.60
C ALA A 600 -26.11 19.10 5.41
N ASN A 601 -24.87 19.60 5.44
CA ASN A 601 -24.51 20.80 6.19
C ASN A 601 -23.64 21.75 5.36
N ASP A 602 -23.84 23.04 5.57
CA ASP A 602 -23.05 24.09 4.92
C ASP A 602 -21.78 24.39 5.69
N LEU A 603 -20.75 24.86 4.98
CA LEU A 603 -19.51 25.37 5.56
C LEU A 603 -19.06 26.61 4.80
N HIS A 604 -18.92 27.74 5.49
CA HIS A 604 -18.38 28.96 4.92
C HIS A 604 -17.21 29.44 5.75
N MET A 605 -16.04 29.53 5.13
CA MET A 605 -14.80 30.03 5.72
C MET A 605 -14.13 31.02 4.77
N ASN A 606 -13.75 32.17 5.29
CA ASN A 606 -13.07 33.25 4.58
C ASN A 606 -12.24 34.09 5.57
N ASP A 607 -11.64 35.19 5.13
CA ASP A 607 -10.81 36.03 6.00
C ASP A 607 -11.53 36.62 7.22
N SER A 608 -12.84 36.82 7.12
CA SER A 608 -13.68 37.28 8.24
C SER A 608 -14.24 36.15 9.11
N ARG A 609 -14.06 34.88 8.68
CA ARG A 609 -14.59 33.68 9.31
C ARG A 609 -13.57 32.55 9.15
N LYS A 610 -12.40 32.67 9.78
CA LYS A 610 -11.32 31.68 9.69
C LYS A 610 -11.44 30.54 10.69
N MET A 611 -12.07 30.76 11.85
CA MET A 611 -12.25 29.72 12.86
C MET A 611 -13.71 29.57 13.24
N LEU A 612 -14.16 28.31 13.24
CA LEU A 612 -15.46 27.91 13.79
C LEU A 612 -15.24 27.18 15.10
N VAL A 613 -15.76 27.74 16.21
CA VAL A 613 -15.86 27.06 17.50
C VAL A 613 -17.15 26.26 17.50
N ILE A 614 -17.03 24.93 17.46
CA ILE A 614 -18.14 24.01 17.28
C ILE A 614 -18.53 23.40 18.63
N THR A 615 -19.77 23.68 19.07
CA THR A 615 -20.32 23.16 20.30
C THR A 615 -21.48 22.19 20.02
N GLY A 616 -21.98 21.52 21.05
CA GLY A 616 -23.07 20.55 20.93
C GLY A 616 -22.74 19.18 21.53
N PRO A 617 -23.72 18.26 21.55
CA PRO A 617 -23.56 16.94 22.15
C PRO A 617 -22.57 16.04 21.38
N ASN A 618 -21.96 15.07 22.07
CA ASN A 618 -20.98 14.15 21.44
C ASN A 618 -21.59 13.33 20.29
N MET A 619 -22.83 12.89 20.44
CA MET A 619 -23.54 12.12 19.39
C MET A 619 -24.18 13.01 18.31
N GLY A 620 -24.04 14.34 18.42
CA GLY A 620 -24.60 15.29 17.45
C GLY A 620 -23.92 15.24 16.07
N GLY A 621 -22.69 14.69 15.96
CA GLY A 621 -21.97 14.55 14.71
C GLY A 621 -20.87 15.60 14.46
N LYS A 622 -20.31 16.24 15.53
CA LYS A 622 -19.24 17.25 15.42
C LYS A 622 -18.04 16.74 14.62
N SER A 623 -17.49 15.58 15.01
CA SER A 623 -16.33 14.97 14.34
C SER A 623 -16.66 14.54 12.91
N THR A 624 -17.90 14.08 12.65
CA THR A 624 -18.38 13.74 11.29
C THR A 624 -18.42 14.97 10.41
N TYR A 625 -18.94 16.10 10.91
CA TYR A 625 -18.97 17.36 10.18
C TYR A 625 -17.57 17.89 9.84
N MET A 626 -16.65 17.83 10.81
CA MET A 626 -15.27 18.24 10.54
C MET A 626 -14.58 17.36 9.50
N ARG A 627 -14.69 16.02 9.65
CA ARG A 627 -14.15 15.08 8.65
C ARG A 627 -14.76 15.27 7.28
N GLN A 628 -16.08 15.51 7.19
CA GLN A 628 -16.77 15.85 5.96
C GLN A 628 -16.10 17.02 5.24
N ALA A 629 -15.84 18.11 5.95
CA ALA A 629 -15.20 19.30 5.39
C ALA A 629 -13.81 18.97 4.83
N ALA A 630 -12.97 18.25 5.60
CA ALA A 630 -11.62 17.87 5.17
C ALA A 630 -11.65 16.91 3.96
N LEU A 631 -12.57 15.93 3.94
CA LEU A 631 -12.71 14.99 2.82
C LEU A 631 -13.20 15.68 1.54
N ILE A 632 -14.12 16.66 1.64
CA ILE A 632 -14.56 17.47 0.49
C ILE A 632 -13.38 18.27 -0.08
N VAL A 633 -12.61 18.94 0.77
CA VAL A 633 -11.42 19.69 0.33
C VAL A 633 -10.38 18.75 -0.29
N LEU A 634 -10.13 17.59 0.31
CA LEU A 634 -9.21 16.57 -0.22
C LEU A 634 -9.66 16.06 -1.59
N LEU A 635 -10.95 15.72 -1.75
CA LEU A 635 -11.52 15.29 -3.03
C LEU A 635 -11.37 16.36 -4.11
N ALA A 636 -11.62 17.61 -3.78
CA ALA A 636 -11.39 18.73 -4.69
C ALA A 636 -9.92 18.81 -5.13
N GLN A 637 -8.97 18.60 -4.22
CA GLN A 637 -7.52 18.66 -4.49
C GLN A 637 -6.91 17.35 -5.03
N ILE A 638 -7.69 16.34 -5.31
CA ILE A 638 -7.32 15.26 -6.25
C ILE A 638 -7.89 15.50 -7.66
N GLY A 639 -8.69 16.56 -7.86
CA GLY A 639 -9.37 16.86 -9.10
C GLY A 639 -10.70 16.13 -9.28
N SER A 640 -11.27 15.58 -8.21
CA SER A 640 -12.59 14.91 -8.21
C SER A 640 -13.73 15.91 -8.05
N PHE A 641 -14.94 15.49 -8.40
CA PHE A 641 -16.17 16.09 -7.92
C PHE A 641 -16.37 15.78 -6.43
N VAL A 642 -17.21 16.56 -5.75
CA VAL A 642 -17.33 16.52 -4.29
C VAL A 642 -18.79 16.29 -3.83
N PRO A 643 -19.00 15.63 -2.68
CA PRO A 643 -20.33 15.38 -2.13
C PRO A 643 -20.95 16.65 -1.54
N ALA A 644 -21.40 17.54 -2.40
CA ALA A 644 -22.04 18.80 -2.03
C ALA A 644 -23.10 19.22 -3.08
N ALA A 645 -23.96 20.17 -2.76
CA ALA A 645 -24.84 20.81 -3.74
C ALA A 645 -24.04 21.82 -4.59
N SER A 646 -23.17 22.60 -3.96
CA SER A 646 -22.16 23.44 -4.61
C SER A 646 -20.93 23.58 -3.71
N ALA A 647 -19.76 23.82 -4.32
CA ALA A 647 -18.54 24.07 -3.56
C ALA A 647 -17.61 25.05 -4.29
N HIS A 648 -17.04 25.99 -3.53
CA HIS A 648 -15.97 26.86 -3.96
C HIS A 648 -14.81 26.74 -2.97
N ILE A 649 -13.65 26.28 -3.45
CA ILE A 649 -12.54 25.86 -2.58
C ILE A 649 -11.26 26.54 -3.03
N GLY A 650 -10.72 27.40 -2.16
CA GLY A 650 -9.36 27.87 -2.26
C GLY A 650 -8.39 26.75 -1.91
N LEU A 651 -7.32 26.60 -2.72
CA LEU A 651 -6.36 25.53 -2.51
C LEU A 651 -5.68 25.66 -1.14
N VAL A 652 -5.72 24.59 -0.36
CA VAL A 652 -5.03 24.50 0.92
C VAL A 652 -3.66 23.86 0.74
N ASP A 653 -2.70 24.26 1.56
CA ASP A 653 -1.34 23.70 1.55
C ASP A 653 -1.21 22.46 2.44
N ARG A 654 -2.00 22.40 3.53
CA ARG A 654 -1.94 21.31 4.52
C ARG A 654 -3.32 21.04 5.09
N ILE A 655 -3.58 19.78 5.41
CA ILE A 655 -4.76 19.37 6.20
C ILE A 655 -4.24 18.69 7.46
N PHE A 656 -4.55 19.27 8.60
CA PHE A 656 -4.22 18.73 9.91
C PHE A 656 -5.49 18.29 10.64
N THR A 657 -5.41 17.14 11.29
CA THR A 657 -6.50 16.66 12.13
C THR A 657 -5.98 16.20 13.49
N ARG A 658 -6.65 16.67 14.53
CA ARG A 658 -6.55 16.13 15.88
C ARG A 658 -7.95 15.69 16.30
N ILE A 659 -8.31 14.42 16.01
CA ILE A 659 -9.65 13.86 16.25
C ILE A 659 -9.50 12.55 17.02
N GLY A 660 -9.99 12.53 18.27
CA GLY A 660 -9.96 11.36 19.15
C GLY A 660 -8.54 10.84 19.43
N SER A 661 -8.27 10.29 20.60
CA SER A 661 -7.03 9.56 20.87
C SER A 661 -7.32 8.08 20.98
N SER A 662 -6.66 7.24 20.19
CA SER A 662 -6.45 5.85 20.55
C SER A 662 -5.28 5.78 21.54
N ASP A 663 -5.42 5.01 22.62
CA ASP A 663 -4.31 4.71 23.51
C ASP A 663 -3.17 4.08 22.71
N ASP A 664 -2.00 4.69 22.72
CA ASP A 664 -0.77 4.05 22.25
C ASP A 664 -0.17 3.23 23.41
N LEU A 665 -0.87 2.15 23.76
CA LEU A 665 -0.43 1.22 24.80
C LEU A 665 0.91 0.55 24.45
N ALA A 666 1.20 0.41 23.15
CA ALA A 666 2.44 -0.22 22.67
C ALA A 666 3.66 0.70 22.84
N GLY A 667 3.49 2.02 22.67
CA GLY A 667 4.56 3.02 22.85
C GLY A 667 4.71 3.53 24.29
N GLY A 668 3.86 3.09 25.23
CA GLY A 668 3.92 3.52 26.64
C GLY A 668 3.66 5.01 26.86
N ARG A 669 3.12 5.72 25.87
CA ARG A 669 2.79 7.15 25.94
C ARG A 669 1.37 7.33 26.44
N SER A 670 1.16 8.26 27.38
CA SER A 670 -0.20 8.61 27.82
C SER A 670 -0.96 9.26 26.66
N THR A 671 -2.29 9.05 26.59
CA THR A 671 -3.18 9.70 25.63
C THR A 671 -2.98 11.21 25.58
N PHE A 672 -2.76 11.85 26.73
CA PHE A 672 -2.48 13.28 26.82
C PHE A 672 -1.15 13.67 26.15
N MET A 673 -0.09 12.85 26.27
CA MET A 673 1.18 13.14 25.63
C MET A 673 1.09 13.02 24.10
N VAL A 674 0.37 12.02 23.61
CA VAL A 674 0.09 11.87 22.15
C VAL A 674 -0.70 13.08 21.65
N GLU A 675 -1.74 13.47 22.38
CA GLU A 675 -2.55 14.64 22.07
C GLU A 675 -1.71 15.92 21.99
N MET A 676 -0.82 16.15 22.96
CA MET A 676 0.02 17.34 22.98
C MET A 676 1.08 17.33 21.88
N THR A 677 1.60 16.16 21.52
CA THR A 677 2.55 16.03 20.41
C THR A 677 1.88 16.36 19.06
N GLU A 678 0.69 15.82 18.80
CA GLU A 678 -0.09 16.14 17.60
C GLU A 678 -0.46 17.63 17.56
N THR A 679 -0.91 18.18 18.68
CA THR A 679 -1.24 19.61 18.79
C THR A 679 -0.01 20.50 18.54
N ALA A 680 1.16 20.15 19.09
CA ALA A 680 2.40 20.87 18.87
C ALA A 680 2.81 20.85 17.40
N ASN A 681 2.71 19.68 16.73
CA ASN A 681 2.97 19.56 15.30
C ASN A 681 2.09 20.52 14.48
N ILE A 682 0.80 20.60 14.80
CA ILE A 682 -0.15 21.50 14.15
C ILE A 682 0.26 22.96 14.37
N LEU A 683 0.51 23.37 15.62
CA LEU A 683 0.84 24.75 15.97
C LEU A 683 2.14 25.25 15.34
N HIS A 684 3.12 24.35 15.13
CA HIS A 684 4.40 24.70 14.51
C HIS A 684 4.35 24.73 12.98
N ASN A 685 3.51 23.91 12.36
CA ASN A 685 3.56 23.68 10.92
C ASN A 685 2.35 24.24 10.14
N ALA A 686 1.27 24.65 10.81
CA ALA A 686 0.12 25.24 10.13
C ALA A 686 0.43 26.64 9.60
N SER A 687 -0.08 26.96 8.42
CA SER A 687 -0.04 28.26 7.76
C SER A 687 -1.44 28.89 7.71
N ASP A 688 -1.54 30.10 7.19
CA ASP A 688 -2.79 30.82 6.95
C ASP A 688 -3.65 30.22 5.82
N ARG A 689 -3.09 29.25 5.06
CA ARG A 689 -3.75 28.46 4.02
C ARG A 689 -4.07 27.04 4.45
N SER A 690 -3.69 26.63 5.66
CA SER A 690 -3.94 25.28 6.17
C SER A 690 -5.38 25.10 6.65
N LEU A 691 -5.92 23.89 6.44
CA LEU A 691 -7.17 23.46 7.06
C LEU A 691 -6.85 22.64 8.31
N VAL A 692 -7.33 23.08 9.47
CA VAL A 692 -7.04 22.48 10.78
C VAL A 692 -8.33 22.01 11.46
N LEU A 693 -8.38 20.73 11.85
CA LEU A 693 -9.47 20.12 12.58
C LEU A 693 -8.99 19.74 13.97
N MET A 694 -9.55 20.42 14.99
CA MET A 694 -9.21 20.19 16.40
C MET A 694 -10.44 19.69 17.14
N ASP A 695 -10.39 18.46 17.64
CA ASP A 695 -11.52 17.85 18.36
C ASP A 695 -11.14 17.59 19.83
N GLU A 696 -11.84 18.26 20.74
CA GLU A 696 -11.79 18.04 22.19
C GLU A 696 -10.38 18.14 22.81
N VAL A 697 -9.62 19.16 22.46
CA VAL A 697 -8.27 19.40 23.01
C VAL A 697 -8.32 19.65 24.52
N GLY A 698 -7.42 19.02 25.28
CA GLY A 698 -7.27 19.20 26.73
C GLY A 698 -8.06 18.21 27.58
N ARG A 699 -8.60 17.15 27.00
CA ARG A 699 -9.43 16.14 27.71
C ARG A 699 -8.64 15.22 28.65
N GLY A 700 -7.35 15.02 28.36
CA GLY A 700 -6.48 14.07 29.07
C GLY A 700 -5.86 14.58 30.38
N THR A 701 -6.24 15.77 30.85
CA THR A 701 -5.67 16.41 32.04
C THR A 701 -6.76 17.01 32.94
N SER A 702 -6.37 17.79 33.99
CA SER A 702 -7.35 18.48 34.84
C SER A 702 -8.17 19.49 34.02
N THR A 703 -9.43 19.73 34.44
CA THR A 703 -10.37 20.58 33.71
C THR A 703 -9.81 21.98 33.42
N PHE A 704 -9.14 22.58 34.39
CA PHE A 704 -8.59 23.95 34.24
C PHE A 704 -7.33 23.99 33.36
N ASP A 705 -6.43 23.02 33.50
CA ASP A 705 -5.26 22.90 32.63
C ASP A 705 -5.71 22.65 31.18
N GLY A 706 -6.67 21.72 30.99
CA GLY A 706 -7.24 21.41 29.68
C GLY A 706 -7.90 22.61 29.03
N LEU A 707 -8.75 23.32 29.74
CA LEU A 707 -9.39 24.56 29.27
C LEU A 707 -8.35 25.63 28.90
N SER A 708 -7.33 25.84 29.74
CA SER A 708 -6.28 26.83 29.51
C SER A 708 -5.48 26.53 28.26
N LEU A 709 -5.12 25.25 28.04
CA LEU A 709 -4.43 24.78 26.84
C LEU A 709 -5.31 24.91 25.60
N ALA A 710 -6.57 24.46 25.65
CA ALA A 710 -7.51 24.56 24.54
C ALA A 710 -7.74 26.02 24.14
N TRP A 711 -7.89 26.92 25.13
CA TRP A 711 -8.01 28.36 24.90
C TRP A 711 -6.76 28.92 24.21
N ALA A 712 -5.56 28.62 24.73
CA ALA A 712 -4.31 29.11 24.18
C ALA A 712 -4.07 28.61 22.74
N CYS A 713 -4.37 27.33 22.47
CA CYS A 713 -4.27 26.73 21.12
C CYS A 713 -5.24 27.42 20.15
N ALA A 714 -6.51 27.57 20.54
CA ALA A 714 -7.51 28.22 19.70
C ALA A 714 -7.13 29.69 19.43
N PHE A 715 -6.69 30.43 20.48
CA PHE A 715 -6.24 31.79 20.35
C PHE A 715 -5.03 31.92 19.42
N HIS A 716 -4.06 31.01 19.51
CA HIS A 716 -2.87 31.01 18.66
C HIS A 716 -3.23 30.72 17.20
N LEU A 717 -4.06 29.69 16.95
CA LEU A 717 -4.49 29.34 15.58
C LEU A 717 -5.28 30.48 14.92
N ALA A 718 -6.23 31.07 15.63
CA ALA A 718 -7.08 32.14 15.09
C ALA A 718 -6.36 33.50 14.98
N GLY A 719 -5.55 33.84 15.99
CA GLY A 719 -4.94 35.18 16.08
C GLY A 719 -3.58 35.31 15.39
N LYS A 720 -2.71 34.30 15.50
CA LYS A 720 -1.35 34.35 15.00
C LYS A 720 -1.20 33.60 13.68
N VAL A 721 -1.58 32.32 13.61
CA VAL A 721 -1.47 31.48 12.41
C VAL A 721 -2.50 31.90 11.38
N LYS A 722 -3.73 32.14 11.81
CA LYS A 722 -4.90 32.50 10.97
C LYS A 722 -5.29 31.36 9.99
N ALA A 723 -5.08 30.12 10.40
CA ALA A 723 -5.48 28.94 9.63
C ALA A 723 -7.00 28.79 9.59
N PHE A 724 -7.52 28.18 8.53
CA PHE A 724 -8.92 27.74 8.49
C PHE A 724 -9.11 26.61 9.51
N THR A 725 -9.82 26.92 10.60
CA THR A 725 -9.87 26.02 11.76
C THR A 725 -11.29 25.63 12.13
N LEU A 726 -11.56 24.33 12.21
CA LEU A 726 -12.75 23.77 12.83
C LEU A 726 -12.36 23.27 14.22
N PHE A 727 -12.84 23.94 15.27
CA PHE A 727 -12.45 23.67 16.64
C PHE A 727 -13.65 23.17 17.45
N ALA A 728 -13.80 21.85 17.56
CA ALA A 728 -14.86 21.26 18.38
C ALA A 728 -14.42 21.16 19.84
N THR A 729 -15.31 21.56 20.74
CA THR A 729 -15.01 21.62 22.19
C THR A 729 -16.25 21.34 23.03
N HIS A 730 -15.97 20.84 24.24
CA HIS A 730 -16.94 20.79 25.35
C HIS A 730 -16.77 21.92 26.38
N TYR A 731 -15.68 22.68 26.25
CA TYR A 731 -15.46 23.84 27.09
C TYR A 731 -16.34 25.00 26.59
N PHE A 732 -17.40 25.28 27.35
CA PHE A 732 -18.35 26.35 26.99
C PHE A 732 -17.69 27.73 27.03
N GLU A 733 -16.67 27.89 27.87
CA GLU A 733 -15.87 29.10 27.98
C GLU A 733 -15.19 29.53 26.67
N LEU A 734 -14.89 28.58 25.78
CA LEU A 734 -14.32 28.91 24.46
C LEU A 734 -15.32 29.65 23.57
N THR A 735 -16.63 29.61 23.86
CA THR A 735 -17.61 30.37 23.10
C THR A 735 -17.46 31.89 23.23
N ALA A 736 -16.70 32.36 24.23
CA ALA A 736 -16.31 33.77 24.38
C ALA A 736 -15.12 34.19 23.48
N LEU A 737 -14.51 33.26 22.73
CA LEU A 737 -13.35 33.57 21.87
C LEU A 737 -13.68 34.56 20.74
N PRO A 738 -14.85 34.52 20.08
CA PRO A 738 -15.23 35.50 19.05
C PRO A 738 -15.23 36.95 19.53
N GLU A 739 -15.45 37.18 20.82
CA GLU A 739 -15.41 38.54 21.42
C GLU A 739 -13.96 39.09 21.49
N LYS A 740 -12.96 38.22 21.50
CA LYS A 740 -11.55 38.53 21.68
C LYS A 740 -10.69 38.43 20.41
N VAL A 741 -11.11 37.59 19.45
CA VAL A 741 -10.35 37.32 18.22
C VAL A 741 -11.28 37.45 17.00
N THR A 742 -10.98 38.43 16.17
CA THR A 742 -11.70 38.64 14.91
C THR A 742 -11.50 37.46 13.97
N GLY A 743 -12.54 37.11 13.20
CA GLY A 743 -12.51 35.95 12.30
C GLY A 743 -12.84 34.62 12.98
N THR A 744 -13.26 34.67 14.25
CA THR A 744 -13.78 33.51 14.98
C THR A 744 -15.30 33.60 15.09
N VAL A 745 -16.02 32.49 14.91
CA VAL A 745 -17.47 32.41 14.98
C VAL A 745 -17.87 31.16 15.75
N ASN A 746 -18.92 31.25 16.54
CA ASN A 746 -19.54 30.09 17.18
C ASN A 746 -20.56 29.46 16.27
N VAL A 747 -20.52 28.12 16.21
CA VAL A 747 -21.58 27.31 15.59
C VAL A 747 -21.89 26.12 16.51
N HIS A 748 -23.07 25.54 16.37
CA HIS A 748 -23.41 24.35 17.14
C HIS A 748 -24.19 23.34 16.30
N LEU A 749 -24.08 22.09 16.72
CA LEU A 749 -24.94 21.02 16.20
C LEU A 749 -26.21 20.98 17.03
N ASP A 750 -27.36 21.09 16.32
CA ASP A 750 -28.64 21.20 16.91
C ASP A 750 -29.15 19.86 17.46
N ALA A 751 -29.80 19.94 18.61
CA ALA A 751 -30.49 18.82 19.24
C ALA A 751 -31.74 19.33 19.94
N THR A 752 -32.79 18.59 19.87
CA THR A 752 -34.08 18.95 20.52
C THR A 752 -34.52 17.86 21.47
N GLU A 753 -35.18 18.29 22.56
CA GLU A 753 -35.80 17.36 23.50
C GLU A 753 -37.24 17.07 23.03
N TYR A 754 -37.57 15.80 22.91
CA TYR A 754 -38.92 15.34 22.60
C TYR A 754 -39.33 14.17 23.50
N ASN A 755 -40.36 14.35 24.30
CA ASN A 755 -40.85 13.33 25.26
C ASN A 755 -39.75 12.76 26.16
N ASP A 756 -38.96 13.61 26.82
CA ASP A 756 -37.81 13.23 27.67
C ASP A 756 -36.66 12.49 26.97
N ASN A 757 -36.68 12.42 25.65
CA ASN A 757 -35.60 11.89 24.84
C ASN A 757 -34.97 13.02 24.04
N ILE A 758 -33.65 12.89 23.79
CA ILE A 758 -32.94 13.80 22.89
C ILE A 758 -33.01 13.28 21.45
N VAL A 759 -33.32 14.16 20.53
CA VAL A 759 -33.27 13.91 19.10
C VAL A 759 -32.15 14.78 18.52
N PHE A 760 -31.16 14.17 17.94
CA PHE A 760 -30.08 14.86 17.27
C PHE A 760 -30.53 15.22 15.86
N LEU A 761 -30.55 16.50 15.53
CA LEU A 761 -30.97 16.99 14.22
C LEU A 761 -29.79 16.93 13.21
N HIS A 762 -28.56 16.77 13.68
CA HIS A 762 -27.33 16.71 12.86
C HIS A 762 -27.14 17.92 11.93
N SER A 763 -27.87 19.01 12.17
CA SER A 763 -27.77 20.26 11.42
C SER A 763 -26.92 21.26 12.18
N ILE A 764 -26.04 21.98 11.44
CA ILE A 764 -25.23 23.07 11.95
C ILE A 764 -26.07 24.34 12.03
N GLN A 765 -25.94 25.09 13.15
CA GLN A 765 -26.61 26.37 13.37
C GLN A 765 -25.59 27.40 13.84
N GLU A 766 -25.85 28.68 13.55
CA GLU A 766 -25.07 29.81 14.04
C GLU A 766 -25.24 30.02 15.54
N GLY A 767 -24.18 30.48 16.18
CA GLY A 767 -24.16 30.73 17.62
C GLY A 767 -23.69 29.51 18.44
N PRO A 768 -23.48 29.69 19.77
CA PRO A 768 -23.12 28.61 20.68
C PRO A 768 -24.34 27.74 21.03
N ALA A 769 -24.12 26.48 21.41
CA ALA A 769 -25.18 25.62 21.94
C ALA A 769 -25.80 26.24 23.20
N SER A 770 -27.11 26.10 23.37
CA SER A 770 -27.82 26.66 24.49
C SER A 770 -27.58 25.92 25.80
N GLN A 771 -27.26 24.63 25.75
CA GLN A 771 -27.01 23.76 26.92
C GLN A 771 -26.18 22.54 26.57
N SER A 772 -25.66 21.86 27.58
CA SER A 772 -24.99 20.56 27.42
C SER A 772 -26.03 19.44 27.54
N TYR A 773 -25.96 18.41 26.71
CA TYR A 773 -26.88 17.28 26.73
C TYR A 773 -26.28 16.00 27.36
N GLY A 774 -25.22 16.14 28.16
CA GLY A 774 -24.48 15.00 28.73
C GLY A 774 -25.35 14.05 29.57
N ILE A 775 -26.25 14.61 30.39
CA ILE A 775 -27.15 13.84 31.25
C ILE A 775 -28.21 13.09 30.41
N GLN A 776 -28.72 13.71 29.35
CA GLN A 776 -29.69 13.11 28.44
C GLN A 776 -29.07 11.96 27.67
N VAL A 777 -27.81 12.11 27.21
CA VAL A 777 -27.05 11.03 26.55
C VAL A 777 -26.78 9.88 27.52
N ALA A 778 -26.44 10.17 28.79
CA ALA A 778 -26.27 9.18 29.82
C ALA A 778 -27.54 8.36 30.07
N LYS A 779 -28.73 9.03 30.03
CA LYS A 779 -30.04 8.36 30.10
C LYS A 779 -30.28 7.42 28.91
N LEU A 780 -29.94 7.86 27.68
CA LEU A 780 -30.03 7.04 26.48
C LEU A 780 -29.11 5.82 26.55
N ALA A 781 -27.93 5.96 27.14
CA ALA A 781 -26.96 4.89 27.36
C ALA A 781 -27.40 3.86 28.42
N GLY A 782 -28.54 4.11 29.10
CA GLY A 782 -29.11 3.17 30.08
C GLY A 782 -28.58 3.35 31.50
N ILE A 783 -28.04 4.51 31.88
CA ILE A 783 -27.66 4.80 33.26
C ILE A 783 -28.93 4.83 34.11
N PRO A 784 -28.93 4.21 35.33
CA PRO A 784 -30.09 4.14 36.20
C PRO A 784 -30.71 5.52 36.49
N ALA A 785 -32.03 5.58 36.53
CA ALA A 785 -32.77 6.85 36.72
C ALA A 785 -32.39 7.61 37.98
N GLU A 786 -32.14 6.88 39.08
CA GLU A 786 -31.69 7.48 40.37
C GLU A 786 -30.37 8.24 40.24
N VAL A 787 -29.42 7.70 39.42
CA VAL A 787 -28.12 8.34 39.16
C VAL A 787 -28.30 9.57 38.27
N ILE A 788 -29.21 9.49 37.31
CA ILE A 788 -29.56 10.62 36.40
C ILE A 788 -30.19 11.77 37.21
N ASP A 789 -31.11 11.47 38.11
CA ASP A 789 -31.77 12.49 38.94
C ASP A 789 -30.79 13.16 39.94
N LEU A 790 -29.87 12.40 40.49
CA LEU A 790 -28.81 12.95 41.34
C LEU A 790 -27.87 13.85 40.49
N ALA A 791 -27.47 13.39 39.29
CA ALA A 791 -26.63 14.18 38.40
C ALA A 791 -27.30 15.50 37.97
N ARG A 792 -28.61 15.52 37.76
CA ARG A 792 -29.37 16.76 37.48
C ARG A 792 -29.35 17.73 38.65
N GLN A 793 -29.50 17.21 39.88
CA GLN A 793 -29.43 18.04 41.08
C GLN A 793 -28.07 18.67 41.24
N GLU A 794 -27.00 17.89 41.08
CA GLU A 794 -25.64 18.40 41.17
C GLU A 794 -25.31 19.40 40.06
N LEU A 795 -25.75 19.13 38.81
CA LEU A 795 -25.59 20.09 37.70
C LEU A 795 -26.26 21.43 38.00
N ALA A 796 -27.49 21.41 38.53
CA ALA A 796 -28.21 22.64 38.88
C ALA A 796 -27.52 23.44 40.01
N LEU A 797 -26.87 22.76 40.97
CA LEU A 797 -26.06 23.40 42.02
C LEU A 797 -24.78 24.02 41.44
N LEU A 798 -24.10 23.32 40.53
CA LEU A 798 -22.89 23.81 39.87
C LEU A 798 -23.20 25.03 38.99
N GLU A 799 -24.29 24.98 38.21
CA GLU A 799 -24.73 26.07 37.35
C GLU A 799 -25.15 27.29 38.18
N ALA A 800 -25.85 27.10 39.32
CA ALA A 800 -26.22 28.17 40.22
C ALA A 800 -25.00 28.81 40.90
N GLY A 801 -23.97 28.02 41.21
CA GLY A 801 -22.68 28.51 41.71
C GLY A 801 -21.91 29.32 40.67
N SER A 802 -22.03 28.95 39.40
CA SER A 802 -21.36 29.60 38.28
C SER A 802 -22.10 30.88 37.79
N ALA A 803 -23.41 30.98 37.98
CA ALA A 803 -24.23 32.14 37.58
C ALA A 803 -23.86 33.42 38.32
N GLY A 804 -23.11 33.36 39.43
CA GLY A 804 -22.53 34.52 40.13
C GLY A 804 -21.34 35.18 39.42
N VAL A 805 -20.83 34.59 38.33
CA VAL A 805 -19.58 34.97 37.66
C VAL A 805 -19.76 35.53 36.24
N ILE A 806 -20.96 35.43 35.64
CA ILE A 806 -21.20 35.90 34.24
C ILE A 806 -22.30 36.93 34.21
N SER A 807 -21.99 38.20 34.48
CA SER A 807 -22.77 39.38 34.05
C SER A 807 -21.91 40.27 33.17
N PRO A 808 -22.46 40.80 32.02
CA PRO A 808 -21.66 41.58 31.09
C PRO A 808 -21.41 43.00 31.63
N ALA A 809 -20.18 43.41 31.52
CA ALA A 809 -19.67 44.77 31.64
C ALA A 809 -19.93 45.53 32.95
N HIS A 810 -18.90 45.49 33.86
CA HIS A 810 -18.33 46.70 34.45
C HIS A 810 -17.10 46.35 35.32
N GLN A 811 -16.04 47.07 35.10
CA GLN A 811 -14.89 47.36 35.96
C GLN A 811 -14.25 46.20 36.74
N ILE A 812 -13.02 45.91 36.43
CA ILE A 812 -12.11 45.02 37.13
C ILE A 812 -11.94 45.47 38.57
N PRO A 813 -12.45 44.71 39.55
CA PRO A 813 -11.79 44.61 40.86
C PRO A 813 -11.02 43.28 40.90
N ASN A 814 -9.85 43.28 41.53
CA ASN A 814 -9.08 42.11 41.89
C ASN A 814 -10.00 40.97 42.36
N GLN A 815 -10.15 39.90 41.59
CA GLN A 815 -10.99 38.77 41.99
C GLN A 815 -10.13 37.64 42.58
N PRO A 816 -10.64 36.93 43.59
CA PRO A 816 -10.00 35.78 44.20
C PRO A 816 -9.90 34.59 43.22
N SER A 817 -8.81 33.89 43.25
CA SER A 817 -8.57 32.70 42.43
C SER A 817 -9.52 31.56 42.84
N GLN A 818 -9.95 30.77 41.90
CA GLN A 818 -10.86 29.59 42.03
C GLN A 818 -10.41 28.56 43.10
N ALA A 819 -9.22 28.70 43.65
CA ALA A 819 -8.74 27.92 44.81
C ALA A 819 -9.62 28.08 46.06
N GLU A 820 -10.43 29.14 46.12
CA GLU A 820 -11.30 29.39 47.29
C GLU A 820 -12.62 28.56 47.31
N LEU A 821 -13.00 27.92 46.21
CA LEU A 821 -14.24 27.12 46.16
C LEU A 821 -14.09 25.72 46.82
N PHE A 822 -12.88 25.31 47.13
CA PHE A 822 -12.59 24.01 47.77
C PHE A 822 -11.85 24.12 49.11
N LEU A 823 -11.64 25.35 49.61
CA LEU A 823 -11.13 25.52 50.97
C LEU A 823 -12.29 25.47 51.98
N PRO A 824 -12.18 24.73 53.06
CA PRO A 824 -13.17 24.83 54.14
C PRO A 824 -13.29 26.28 54.57
N PRO A 825 -14.51 26.76 54.95
CA PRO A 825 -14.73 28.17 55.27
C PRO A 825 -13.77 28.58 56.40
N VAL A 826 -12.89 29.51 56.08
CA VAL A 826 -11.98 30.09 57.05
C VAL A 826 -12.83 30.75 58.13
N ASN A 827 -12.55 30.42 59.38
CA ASN A 827 -13.26 30.99 60.54
C ASN A 827 -13.20 32.52 60.41
N PRO A 828 -14.39 33.25 60.38
CA PRO A 828 -14.42 34.70 60.15
C PRO A 828 -13.72 35.47 61.22
N GLU A 829 -13.59 34.90 62.45
CA GLU A 829 -12.91 35.48 63.56
C GLU A 829 -11.40 35.41 63.42
N LEU A 830 -10.87 34.34 62.83
CA LEU A 830 -9.46 34.17 62.39
C LEU A 830 -9.05 35.21 61.34
N GLN A 831 -9.88 35.43 60.36
CA GLN A 831 -9.61 36.42 59.32
C GLN A 831 -9.57 37.85 59.85
N LYS A 832 -10.59 38.26 60.62
CA LYS A 832 -10.62 39.58 61.29
C LYS A 832 -9.42 39.81 62.20
N ARG A 833 -8.97 38.79 62.92
CA ARG A 833 -7.82 38.88 63.85
C ARG A 833 -6.48 39.06 63.10
N LEU A 834 -6.35 38.38 61.95
CA LEU A 834 -5.17 38.50 61.10
C LEU A 834 -5.13 39.86 60.37
N GLU A 835 -6.28 40.37 59.86
CA GLU A 835 -6.34 41.68 59.21
C GLU A 835 -6.05 42.86 60.16
N ALA A 836 -6.34 42.71 61.45
CA ALA A 836 -6.11 43.73 62.49
C ALA A 836 -4.68 43.73 63.11
N LEU A 837 -3.80 42.89 62.53
CA LEU A 837 -2.51 42.59 63.14
C LEU A 837 -1.43 43.47 62.49
N SER A 838 -0.68 44.20 63.24
CA SER A 838 0.53 44.93 62.80
C SER A 838 1.77 44.19 63.35
N PRO A 839 2.42 43.33 62.47
CA PRO A 839 3.52 42.48 62.97
C PRO A 839 4.72 43.24 63.53
N ASP A 840 4.95 44.46 63.02
CA ASP A 840 6.11 45.30 63.38
C ASP A 840 5.98 45.94 64.80
N GLU A 841 4.81 45.92 65.39
CA GLU A 841 4.54 46.48 66.76
C GLU A 841 4.53 45.41 67.88
N LEU A 842 4.73 44.13 67.50
CA LEU A 842 4.68 43.04 68.44
C LEU A 842 6.06 42.70 69.04
N SER A 843 6.12 42.57 70.34
CA SER A 843 7.30 41.98 70.99
C SER A 843 7.35 40.46 70.78
N PRO A 844 8.55 39.83 70.87
CA PRO A 844 8.66 38.37 70.60
C PRO A 844 7.75 37.49 71.50
N LYS A 845 7.45 37.92 72.71
CA LYS A 845 6.52 37.22 73.58
C LYS A 845 5.08 37.35 73.13
N GLN A 846 4.65 38.54 72.75
CA GLN A 846 3.29 38.80 72.22
C GLN A 846 3.05 38.09 70.95
N ALA A 847 4.04 37.97 70.01
CA ALA A 847 3.93 37.21 68.80
C ALA A 847 3.74 35.71 69.10
N LEU A 848 4.42 35.14 70.08
CA LEU A 848 4.27 33.73 70.42
C LEU A 848 2.92 33.48 71.12
N ASP A 849 2.45 34.35 71.99
CA ASP A 849 1.11 34.23 72.59
C ASP A 849 0.01 34.33 71.52
N LEU A 850 0.16 35.22 70.55
CA LEU A 850 -0.78 35.40 69.45
C LEU A 850 -0.80 34.20 68.51
N MET A 851 0.34 33.57 68.28
CA MET A 851 0.38 32.33 67.53
C MET A 851 -0.40 31.19 68.16
N TYR A 852 -0.35 31.10 69.50
CA TYR A 852 -1.18 30.14 70.23
C TYR A 852 -2.67 30.48 70.19
N GLU A 853 -3.05 31.77 70.18
CA GLU A 853 -4.42 32.21 70.07
C GLU A 853 -4.95 31.91 68.66
N LEU A 854 -4.20 32.24 67.59
CA LEU A 854 -4.59 31.95 66.18
C LEU A 854 -4.73 30.43 65.92
N LYS A 855 -3.86 29.61 66.54
CA LYS A 855 -3.95 28.16 66.46
C LYS A 855 -5.18 27.58 67.13
N LYS A 856 -5.79 28.27 68.10
CA LYS A 856 -7.06 27.83 68.69
C LYS A 856 -8.29 28.21 67.88
N LEU A 857 -8.12 29.12 66.92
CA LEU A 857 -9.20 29.56 66.04
C LEU A 857 -9.16 28.81 64.70
N LEU A 858 -8.07 28.06 64.36
CA LEU A 858 -8.00 27.05 63.32
C LEU A 858 -8.81 25.80 63.71
#